data_6dc50e69ccb8fd1e593ec635454127f1
#
_entry.id   6dc50e69ccb8fd1e593ec635454127f1
#
_cell.length_a   1.000
_cell.length_b   1.000
_cell.length_c   1.000
_cell.angle_alpha   90.00
_cell.angle_beta   90.00
_cell.angle_gamma   90.00
#
_symmetry.space_group_name_H-M   'P 1'
#
loop_
_entity.id
_entity.type
_entity.pdbx_description
1 polymer ?
#
loop_
_entity_poly.entity_id
_entity_poly.type
_entity_poly.pdbx_seq_one_letter_code
_entity_poly.pdbx_strand_id
1 'polypeptide(L)'
;MSTNLHRNGVGGGRRRKRPAAALHTAAAAAAATSLVGLVGFTGAGMGAQCFTGNIAEAGATEADGATADAAETVAQAEGTEAGSGAGSGAGGMDPARRELWDPAGDSIAASTQPRLQLQSLELDEATGELTASLRIENTTDSTITGVDINAWRGERVDNPATARMHLAGGDYGYYGGHTSVGDVAAGSSTEVTMTVPAGSGLGLGEAVAAQHEAAANAASEDSGDHAAVHPAVFPLQFTLTGSASPEGSEAGADNATTLATERTLLDIPAGSAGRAGGQNPNAAGEEYPDLTVVYPLTAKLDILPGETGEQPLMLATDNLAHELAEGGRLDQLLDSYLSHDLHGAGCVALDPALVDTVDRMAGGYRVSTTRPKDVAKPQRLRDSWFSNTNKERGHEGTGAADARAWLDKLRRVDCTVSMPWANADPSAVAQAGNDFLTHEALDRGPETIERVTGRPVATDLLVPGPGYVSEPMPHPVLVANNSTWHGKAATFDASLGSLLAQAGPEPQTPGYSNPELRSDYADNSEYSRALTSAAALSLAATETHPAPADTADDPDAEKEGPAVIAKLANLLDPVTAEETLTAAEQALNTGAHPKPLAEARLEDGTANDEEGVPAGSPFIDPAAFSAADVQQVGQQAGYTDDLMHILVDDPNIALSRYGYTLPLRRGLLQALSVTERSSFRSHVRAVDKFRRRMDEHAGVLRELRASVALIPPGNVYTRVSDSSPLLIVTENGLPLPVDARMLYDAADGASLHTPDQVYIPARGSITVTMTADLPSEMDRTRLSLWLATPELDAISEPIDITVRTRAGIVSVYGVGLVAALIVLLALLFRVGRRKKFGRHR
;
A
#
# COMPACT_ATOMS: atom_id res chain seq x y z
N MET A 1 -6.12 -47.42 42.22
CA MET A 1 -7.12 -48.46 41.88
C MET A 1 -7.07 -48.48 40.35
N SER A 2 -6.21 -49.30 39.72
CA SER A 2 -6.43 -50.72 39.42
C SER A 2 -7.64 -50.86 38.51
N THR A 3 -7.63 -51.37 37.30
CA THR A 3 -6.90 -52.48 36.67
C THR A 3 -7.23 -52.47 35.19
N ASN A 4 -6.29 -52.62 34.25
CA ASN A 4 -5.91 -53.86 33.56
C ASN A 4 -7.08 -54.58 32.85
N LEU A 5 -6.98 -55.06 31.70
CA LEU A 5 -6.16 -55.87 30.80
C LEU A 5 -7.03 -56.48 29.71
N HIS A 6 -6.68 -56.68 28.54
CA HIS A 6 -6.20 -57.81 27.73
C HIS A 6 -6.75 -57.66 26.27
N ARG A 7 -5.97 -57.64 25.23
CA ARG A 7 -5.05 -58.61 24.56
C ARG A 7 -5.77 -59.62 23.62
N ASN A 8 -5.16 -59.71 22.46
CA ASN A 8 -5.17 -60.79 21.46
C ASN A 8 -6.19 -60.59 20.30
N GLY A 9 -5.87 -60.76 19.02
CA GLY A 9 -4.66 -61.26 18.38
C GLY A 9 -4.99 -61.79 16.99
N VAL A 10 -4.00 -61.73 16.10
CA VAL A 10 -3.68 -62.70 15.03
C VAL A 10 -4.74 -62.85 13.93
N GLY A 11 -4.51 -62.72 12.65
CA GLY A 11 -3.41 -63.06 11.76
C GLY A 11 -3.84 -63.09 10.30
N GLY A 12 -2.87 -63.11 9.46
CA GLY A 12 -2.83 -63.68 8.06
C GLY A 12 -3.26 -62.74 6.97
N GLY A 13 -2.48 -62.21 6.11
CA GLY A 13 -1.43 -62.75 5.33
C GLY A 13 -1.88 -63.21 3.98
N ARG A 14 -1.60 -62.46 2.91
CA ARG A 14 -1.15 -62.99 1.64
C ARG A 14 -0.71 -61.89 0.62
N ARG A 15 0.57 -61.99 0.28
CA ARG A 15 1.25 -61.40 -0.86
C ARG A 15 0.63 -61.85 -2.21
N ARG A 16 0.70 -60.94 -3.22
CA ARG A 16 1.15 -61.25 -4.58
C ARG A 16 1.16 -59.94 -5.37
N LYS A 17 2.33 -59.48 -5.71
CA LYS A 17 3.20 -59.62 -6.89
C LYS A 17 2.88 -58.60 -7.95
N ARG A 18 3.87 -57.72 -8.20
CA ARG A 18 4.11 -56.96 -9.44
C ARG A 18 4.34 -57.94 -10.62
N PRO A 19 4.18 -57.49 -11.86
CA PRO A 19 5.41 -57.39 -12.66
C PRO A 19 5.62 -56.01 -13.30
N ALA A 20 6.91 -55.75 -13.46
CA ALA A 20 7.52 -54.72 -14.28
C ALA A 20 7.66 -55.29 -15.72
N ALA A 21 7.81 -54.40 -16.68
CA ALA A 21 8.59 -54.43 -17.93
C ALA A 21 7.91 -53.45 -18.90
N ALA A 22 8.56 -52.70 -19.75
CA ALA A 22 9.92 -52.36 -20.07
C ALA A 22 9.84 -51.33 -21.18
N LEU A 23 10.76 -50.42 -21.17
CA LEU A 23 11.48 -49.80 -22.31
C LEU A 23 10.83 -49.82 -23.70
N HIS A 24 10.76 -48.61 -24.32
CA HIS A 24 11.54 -48.42 -25.56
C HIS A 24 11.84 -46.94 -25.80
N THR A 25 13.12 -46.69 -25.89
CA THR A 25 13.83 -45.54 -26.47
C THR A 25 13.50 -45.38 -27.96
N ALA A 26 13.38 -44.14 -28.43
CA ALA A 26 13.98 -43.75 -29.71
C ALA A 26 14.16 -42.22 -29.74
N ALA A 27 15.40 -41.81 -29.80
CA ALA A 27 15.87 -40.51 -30.22
C ALA A 27 15.79 -40.36 -31.73
N ALA A 28 15.54 -39.15 -32.20
CA ALA A 28 16.16 -38.68 -33.44
C ALA A 28 16.06 -37.15 -33.52
N ALA A 29 17.23 -36.58 -33.61
CA ALA A 29 17.55 -35.23 -34.00
C ALA A 29 17.34 -34.96 -35.49
N ALA A 30 17.23 -33.64 -35.81
CA ALA A 30 17.79 -32.97 -37.00
C ALA A 30 17.05 -31.63 -37.10
N ALA A 31 17.63 -30.48 -36.86
CA ALA A 31 18.63 -29.70 -37.58
C ALA A 31 18.24 -29.34 -39.00
N ALA A 32 18.15 -28.09 -39.27
CA ALA A 32 18.69 -27.29 -40.38
C ALA A 32 17.74 -26.15 -40.76
N THR A 33 18.17 -24.97 -40.55
CA THR A 33 18.86 -23.95 -41.39
C THR A 33 18.07 -23.28 -42.48
N SER A 34 18.12 -21.92 -42.35
CA SER A 34 18.33 -20.89 -43.38
C SER A 34 17.20 -20.61 -44.34
N LEU A 35 16.85 -19.41 -44.70
CA LEU A 35 17.57 -18.33 -45.34
C LEU A 35 16.64 -17.15 -45.59
N VAL A 36 17.07 -15.93 -45.21
CA VAL A 36 17.23 -14.72 -46.01
C VAL A 36 16.13 -14.38 -47.05
N GLY A 37 15.54 -13.20 -46.83
CA GLY A 37 14.79 -12.48 -47.84
C GLY A 37 14.70 -10.99 -47.53
N LEU A 38 15.79 -10.27 -47.83
CA LEU A 38 15.92 -8.83 -47.86
C LEU A 38 15.25 -8.32 -49.13
N VAL A 39 14.25 -7.41 -49.01
CA VAL A 39 13.94 -6.45 -50.08
C VAL A 39 13.59 -5.11 -49.43
N GLY A 40 14.49 -4.17 -49.56
CA GLY A 40 14.24 -2.80 -49.37
C GLY A 40 13.49 -2.15 -50.48
N PHE A 41 12.72 -1.11 -50.17
CA PHE A 41 12.43 -0.05 -51.14
C PHE A 41 12.42 1.31 -50.40
N THR A 42 13.26 2.13 -50.89
CA THR A 42 13.44 3.58 -50.72
C THR A 42 12.34 4.40 -51.39
N GLY A 43 12.03 5.54 -50.81
CA GLY A 43 11.39 6.66 -51.53
C GLY A 43 10.67 7.61 -50.59
N ALA A 44 11.31 8.62 -50.08
CA ALA A 44 11.24 10.04 -50.46
C ALA A 44 9.81 10.60 -50.57
N GLY A 45 9.37 11.51 -49.69
CA GLY A 45 9.66 12.88 -49.73
C GLY A 45 8.40 13.72 -49.70
N MET A 46 8.45 14.89 -49.04
CA MET A 46 7.61 16.10 -49.19
C MET A 46 6.17 16.00 -48.66
N GLY A 47 5.64 16.94 -47.91
CA GLY A 47 5.90 18.33 -47.71
C GLY A 47 4.84 18.95 -46.81
N ALA A 48 5.22 20.00 -46.20
CA ALA A 48 4.43 20.88 -45.36
C ALA A 48 3.21 21.47 -46.06
N GLN A 49 2.17 21.76 -45.30
CA GLN A 49 1.51 23.09 -45.40
C GLN A 49 0.55 23.32 -44.22
N CYS A 50 0.78 24.48 -43.63
CA CYS A 50 -0.08 25.18 -42.69
C CYS A 50 -1.44 25.53 -43.30
N PHE A 51 -2.49 25.48 -42.47
CA PHE A 51 -3.63 26.40 -42.68
C PHE A 51 -4.08 26.96 -41.33
N THR A 52 -3.87 28.25 -41.21
CA THR A 52 -4.47 29.17 -40.27
C THR A 52 -5.87 29.54 -40.75
N GLY A 53 -6.79 29.67 -39.83
CA GLY A 53 -8.14 30.19 -40.10
C GLY A 53 -8.79 30.67 -38.79
N ASN A 54 -8.61 31.98 -38.53
CA ASN A 54 -9.44 32.80 -37.63
C ASN A 54 -10.85 32.99 -38.20
N ILE A 55 -11.81 33.32 -37.32
CA ILE A 55 -12.92 34.30 -37.42
C ILE A 55 -13.87 33.94 -36.23
N ALA A 56 -14.01 34.74 -35.23
CA ALA A 56 -14.64 36.06 -34.98
C ALA A 56 -16.01 35.88 -34.28
N GLU A 57 -16.07 36.47 -33.10
CA GLU A 57 -17.05 37.42 -32.51
C GLU A 57 -18.55 37.31 -32.81
N ALA A 58 -19.30 37.33 -31.73
CA ALA A 58 -20.45 38.19 -31.38
C ALA A 58 -21.23 37.47 -30.22
N GLY A 59 -21.71 38.07 -29.20
CA GLY A 59 -22.00 39.42 -28.77
C GLY A 59 -22.79 39.32 -27.45
N ALA A 60 -22.63 40.33 -26.65
CA ALA A 60 -23.21 40.53 -25.33
C ALA A 60 -24.72 40.74 -25.37
N THR A 61 -25.41 40.41 -24.25
CA THR A 61 -26.48 41.31 -23.70
C THR A 61 -26.61 41.08 -22.17
N GLU A 62 -26.63 42.23 -21.50
CA GLU A 62 -26.86 42.49 -20.11
C GLU A 62 -28.37 42.22 -19.68
N ALA A 63 -28.57 41.97 -18.42
CA ALA A 63 -29.57 42.63 -17.55
C ALA A 63 -29.45 41.97 -16.13
N ASP A 64 -28.96 42.68 -15.20
CA ASP A 64 -29.53 43.56 -14.16
C ASP A 64 -30.40 42.86 -13.10
N GLY A 65 -30.02 43.10 -11.85
CA GLY A 65 -30.95 43.28 -10.74
C GLY A 65 -30.70 42.62 -9.41
N ALA A 66 -29.92 43.29 -8.59
CA ALA A 66 -30.20 43.74 -7.19
C ALA A 66 -30.04 42.79 -6.00
N THR A 67 -29.07 43.15 -5.16
CA THR A 67 -29.11 43.51 -3.70
C THR A 67 -29.44 42.39 -2.71
N ALA A 68 -28.83 42.26 -1.53
CA ALA A 68 -27.94 43.07 -0.69
C ALA A 68 -27.33 42.20 0.43
N ASP A 69 -26.12 42.57 0.87
CA ASP A 69 -25.63 42.87 2.21
C ASP A 69 -25.39 41.76 3.24
N ALA A 70 -24.15 41.62 3.64
CA ALA A 70 -23.43 42.05 4.83
C ALA A 70 -22.06 41.30 4.81
N ALA A 71 -20.99 41.97 4.58
CA ALA A 71 -20.01 42.67 5.48
C ALA A 71 -19.43 41.72 6.55
N GLU A 72 -18.20 41.54 6.72
CA GLU A 72 -16.90 42.21 6.86
C GLU A 72 -15.95 41.19 7.48
N THR A 73 -14.68 41.01 7.33
CA THR A 73 -13.52 41.87 7.30
C THR A 73 -12.28 41.04 6.89
N VAL A 74 -11.60 41.36 5.89
CA VAL A 74 -10.24 41.88 5.66
C VAL A 74 -9.03 41.17 6.30
N ALA A 75 -8.14 40.67 5.45
CA ALA A 75 -6.75 41.11 5.44
C ALA A 75 -6.15 40.88 4.04
N GLN A 76 -5.67 41.98 3.47
CA GLN A 76 -4.89 42.05 2.24
C GLN A 76 -3.47 41.53 2.47
N ALA A 77 -2.94 40.76 1.54
CA ALA A 77 -1.54 40.83 1.19
C ALA A 77 -1.43 40.71 -0.35
N GLU A 78 -0.71 41.66 -0.87
CA GLU A 78 -0.60 42.03 -2.28
C GLU A 78 0.02 40.94 -3.16
N GLY A 79 -0.46 40.88 -4.36
CA GLY A 79 -0.02 39.97 -5.39
C GLY A 79 1.33 40.30 -5.99
N THR A 80 1.94 39.27 -6.53
CA THR A 80 2.87 39.38 -7.66
C THR A 80 2.46 38.35 -8.71
N GLU A 81 2.06 38.82 -9.85
CA GLU A 81 1.77 38.01 -11.05
C GLU A 81 3.04 37.31 -11.51
N ALA A 82 2.95 36.01 -11.69
CA ALA A 82 3.94 35.26 -12.48
C ALA A 82 3.22 34.40 -13.51
N GLY A 83 3.65 34.56 -14.73
CA GLY A 83 3.05 34.16 -15.98
C GLY A 83 2.80 32.64 -16.11
N SER A 84 1.72 32.37 -16.82
CA SER A 84 1.34 31.08 -17.34
C SER A 84 2.31 30.60 -18.41
N GLY A 85 3.02 29.48 -18.12
CA GLY A 85 3.72 28.67 -19.10
C GLY A 85 3.19 27.26 -19.03
N ALA A 86 2.28 26.89 -19.94
CA ALA A 86 1.83 25.52 -20.08
C ALA A 86 2.93 24.67 -20.71
N GLY A 87 3.54 23.77 -19.91
CA GLY A 87 4.40 22.70 -20.33
C GLY A 87 3.83 21.39 -19.83
N SER A 88 3.25 20.61 -20.73
CA SER A 88 2.83 19.23 -20.48
C SER A 88 4.07 18.35 -20.31
N GLY A 89 4.25 17.79 -19.12
CA GLY A 89 5.26 16.76 -18.88
C GLY A 89 5.48 16.54 -17.39
N ALA A 90 5.22 15.33 -16.91
CA ALA A 90 5.50 14.79 -15.58
C ALA A 90 4.90 15.63 -14.43
N GLY A 91 3.89 15.11 -13.77
CA GLY A 91 3.25 15.73 -12.61
C GLY A 91 4.27 16.10 -11.55
N GLY A 92 4.73 17.34 -11.58
CA GLY A 92 5.63 17.90 -10.59
C GLY A 92 4.91 17.94 -9.26
N MET A 93 5.57 17.43 -8.23
CA MET A 93 5.14 17.55 -6.86
C MET A 93 4.97 19.02 -6.51
N ASP A 94 3.93 19.34 -5.72
CA ASP A 94 3.71 20.70 -5.22
C ASP A 94 4.99 21.21 -4.52
N PRO A 95 5.62 22.30 -5.01
CA PRO A 95 6.84 22.84 -4.39
C PRO A 95 6.70 23.11 -2.90
N ALA A 96 5.52 23.53 -2.44
CA ALA A 96 5.23 23.77 -1.02
C ALA A 96 5.30 22.48 -0.16
N ARG A 97 5.03 21.31 -0.76
CA ARG A 97 5.16 20.02 -0.06
C ARG A 97 6.60 19.53 0.00
N ARG A 98 7.42 19.88 -0.97
CA ARG A 98 8.82 19.46 -0.99
C ARG A 98 9.61 19.98 0.20
N GLU A 99 9.39 21.22 0.60
CA GLU A 99 10.05 21.85 1.74
C GLU A 99 9.76 21.11 3.08
N LEU A 100 8.67 20.31 3.12
CA LEU A 100 8.33 19.50 4.28
C LEU A 100 9.16 18.19 4.35
N TRP A 101 9.66 17.70 3.19
CA TRP A 101 10.48 16.50 3.14
C TRP A 101 11.94 16.78 3.45
N ASP A 102 12.46 17.86 2.90
CA ASP A 102 13.85 18.25 2.98
C ASP A 102 13.97 19.78 2.95
N PRO A 103 13.95 20.45 4.12
CA PRO A 103 14.07 21.90 4.18
C PRO A 103 15.46 22.41 3.80
N ALA A 104 16.50 21.56 3.85
CA ALA A 104 17.87 21.91 3.40
C ALA A 104 18.10 21.69 1.89
N GLY A 105 17.07 21.24 1.18
CA GLY A 105 17.23 20.62 -0.12
C GLY A 105 17.44 21.53 -1.31
N ASP A 106 18.71 21.70 -1.67
CA ASP A 106 19.12 22.03 -3.04
C ASP A 106 19.12 20.80 -3.97
N SER A 107 18.80 19.60 -3.45
CA SER A 107 19.17 18.30 -4.01
C SER A 107 18.28 17.69 -5.08
N ILE A 108 17.29 18.39 -5.66
CA ILE A 108 16.50 17.80 -6.79
C ILE A 108 17.25 17.81 -8.13
N ALA A 109 18.42 18.37 -8.19
CA ALA A 109 19.31 18.15 -9.32
C ALA A 109 19.93 16.72 -9.34
N ALA A 110 19.63 15.88 -8.37
CA ALA A 110 20.30 14.59 -8.09
C ALA A 110 20.24 13.53 -9.22
N SER A 111 19.40 13.69 -10.24
CA SER A 111 19.44 12.77 -11.40
C SER A 111 20.57 13.08 -12.38
N THR A 112 21.26 14.20 -12.22
CA THR A 112 22.35 14.64 -13.10
C THR A 112 23.66 14.92 -12.36
N GLN A 113 23.70 14.65 -11.04
CA GLN A 113 24.93 14.79 -10.25
C GLN A 113 25.62 13.43 -10.07
N PRO A 114 26.96 13.43 -9.97
CA PRO A 114 27.69 12.22 -9.62
C PRO A 114 27.25 11.67 -8.27
N ARG A 115 27.36 10.35 -8.09
CA ARG A 115 27.05 9.68 -6.82
C ARG A 115 28.29 9.06 -6.24
N LEU A 116 28.41 9.13 -4.93
CA LEU A 116 29.37 8.40 -4.13
C LEU A 116 28.58 7.41 -3.28
N GLN A 117 28.98 6.14 -3.28
CA GLN A 117 28.28 5.06 -2.55
C GLN A 117 29.30 4.24 -1.77
N LEU A 118 29.09 4.11 -0.47
CA LEU A 118 29.85 3.18 0.37
C LEU A 118 29.35 1.76 0.13
N GLN A 119 30.28 0.83 -0.16
CA GLN A 119 29.99 -0.58 -0.40
C GLN A 119 30.38 -1.47 0.77
N SER A 120 31.49 -1.14 1.44
CA SER A 120 31.93 -1.78 2.67
C SER A 120 32.77 -0.81 3.50
N LEU A 121 32.74 -1.00 4.82
CA LEU A 121 33.52 -0.26 5.80
C LEU A 121 34.06 -1.25 6.84
N GLU A 122 35.37 -1.38 6.92
CA GLU A 122 36.03 -2.28 7.85
C GLU A 122 36.98 -1.48 8.74
N LEU A 123 36.78 -1.59 10.05
CA LEU A 123 37.71 -1.07 11.06
C LEU A 123 38.53 -2.22 11.65
N ASP A 124 39.83 -2.15 11.54
CA ASP A 124 40.68 -3.07 12.29
C ASP A 124 40.64 -2.70 13.78
N GLU A 125 39.94 -3.48 14.57
CA GLU A 125 39.77 -3.29 16.00
C GLU A 125 41.06 -3.36 16.80
N ALA A 126 42.11 -3.95 16.24
CA ALA A 126 43.42 -4.02 16.92
C ALA A 126 44.24 -2.75 16.70
N THR A 127 44.14 -2.13 15.56
CA THR A 127 44.97 -0.98 15.16
C THR A 127 44.23 0.32 15.02
N GLY A 128 42.94 0.29 14.67
CA GLY A 128 42.13 1.45 14.31
C GLY A 128 42.34 1.91 12.86
N GLU A 129 42.93 1.07 11.99
CA GLU A 129 43.00 1.32 10.55
C GLU A 129 41.59 1.14 9.94
N LEU A 130 41.15 2.11 9.15
CA LEU A 130 39.82 2.10 8.50
C LEU A 130 40.01 1.83 7.00
N THR A 131 39.32 0.83 6.49
CA THR A 131 39.25 0.52 5.05
C THR A 131 37.83 0.70 4.54
N ALA A 132 37.62 1.60 3.55
CA ALA A 132 36.36 1.85 2.91
C ALA A 132 36.39 1.48 1.43
N SER A 133 35.48 0.66 0.97
CA SER A 133 35.23 0.43 -0.45
C SER A 133 34.12 1.36 -0.92
N LEU A 134 34.42 2.20 -1.91
CA LEU A 134 33.53 3.25 -2.41
C LEU A 134 33.32 3.08 -3.91
N ARG A 135 32.10 3.29 -4.36
CA ARG A 135 31.72 3.30 -5.77
C ARG A 135 31.32 4.71 -6.18
N ILE A 136 31.96 5.21 -7.24
CA ILE A 136 31.65 6.48 -7.86
C ILE A 136 30.81 6.20 -9.11
N GLU A 137 29.66 6.82 -9.24
CA GLU A 137 28.84 6.79 -10.44
C GLU A 137 28.78 8.18 -11.05
N ASN A 138 29.37 8.36 -12.24
CA ASN A 138 29.22 9.58 -12.99
C ASN A 138 27.94 9.51 -13.84
N THR A 139 26.85 10.01 -13.31
CA THR A 139 25.53 10.07 -14.00
C THR A 139 25.41 11.24 -14.96
N THR A 140 26.46 12.07 -15.10
CA THR A 140 26.47 13.22 -15.99
C THR A 140 26.86 12.83 -17.41
N ASP A 141 26.63 13.72 -18.36
CA ASP A 141 27.01 13.58 -19.77
C ASP A 141 28.45 14.03 -20.08
N SER A 142 29.22 14.44 -19.05
CA SER A 142 30.60 14.95 -19.18
C SER A 142 31.56 14.14 -18.28
N THR A 143 32.83 14.08 -18.66
CA THR A 143 33.90 13.49 -17.85
C THR A 143 34.17 14.39 -16.64
N ILE A 144 34.24 13.78 -15.45
CA ILE A 144 34.69 14.46 -14.25
C ILE A 144 36.20 14.29 -14.15
N THR A 145 36.93 15.39 -14.01
CA THR A 145 38.39 15.40 -13.99
C THR A 145 38.93 15.69 -12.60
N GLY A 146 40.10 15.14 -12.28
CA GLY A 146 40.80 15.37 -11.01
C GLY A 146 39.98 14.93 -9.81
N VAL A 147 39.39 13.72 -9.88
CA VAL A 147 38.50 13.20 -8.82
C VAL A 147 39.34 12.73 -7.63
N ASP A 148 39.03 13.28 -6.46
CA ASP A 148 39.58 12.84 -5.16
C ASP A 148 38.43 12.50 -4.20
N ILE A 149 38.63 11.48 -3.38
CA ILE A 149 37.77 11.13 -2.24
C ILE A 149 38.49 11.54 -0.96
N ASN A 150 37.81 12.30 -0.12
CA ASN A 150 38.32 12.73 1.18
C ASN A 150 37.50 12.08 2.31
N ALA A 151 38.13 11.64 3.39
CA ALA A 151 37.51 11.10 4.58
C ALA A 151 37.57 12.09 5.73
N TRP A 152 36.44 12.25 6.40
CA TRP A 152 36.27 13.18 7.53
C TRP A 152 35.50 12.48 8.66
N ARG A 153 35.74 12.89 9.89
CA ARG A 153 35.01 12.43 11.08
C ARG A 153 34.49 13.63 11.90
N GLY A 154 33.29 13.49 12.46
CA GLY A 154 32.75 14.40 13.48
C GLY A 154 33.22 14.06 14.90
N GLU A 155 32.72 14.79 15.85
CA GLU A 155 32.89 14.46 17.27
C GLU A 155 32.13 13.18 17.63
N ARG A 156 32.54 12.51 18.73
CA ARG A 156 31.82 11.38 19.28
C ARG A 156 30.40 11.79 19.63
N VAL A 157 29.45 10.92 19.32
CA VAL A 157 28.03 11.08 19.69
C VAL A 157 27.67 10.08 20.79
N ASP A 158 26.84 10.50 21.74
CA ASP A 158 26.54 9.70 22.92
C ASP A 158 25.08 9.18 22.94
N ASN A 159 24.22 9.67 22.05
CA ASN A 159 22.81 9.25 21.94
C ASN A 159 22.27 9.48 20.52
N PRO A 160 21.12 8.84 20.17
CA PRO A 160 20.52 8.97 18.83
C PRO A 160 20.17 10.40 18.41
N ALA A 161 19.81 11.28 19.36
CA ALA A 161 19.46 12.67 19.06
C ALA A 161 20.68 13.47 18.59
N THR A 162 21.83 13.35 19.27
CA THR A 162 23.09 13.98 18.87
C THR A 162 23.61 13.42 17.56
N ALA A 163 23.52 12.10 17.36
CA ALA A 163 23.86 11.45 16.10
C ALA A 163 23.08 12.05 14.92
N ARG A 164 21.78 12.21 15.11
CA ARG A 164 20.87 12.78 14.10
C ARG A 164 21.22 14.23 13.76
N MET A 165 21.52 15.05 14.77
CA MET A 165 21.94 16.45 14.56
C MET A 165 23.25 16.53 13.75
N HIS A 166 24.22 15.68 14.04
CA HIS A 166 25.46 15.62 13.28
C HIS A 166 25.27 15.21 11.83
N LEU A 167 24.46 14.18 11.58
CA LEU A 167 24.15 13.74 10.20
C LEU A 167 23.42 14.81 9.39
N ALA A 168 22.55 15.59 10.01
CA ALA A 168 21.79 16.65 9.34
C ALA A 168 22.65 17.88 8.98
N GLY A 169 23.61 18.27 9.81
CA GLY A 169 24.36 19.49 9.59
C GLY A 169 25.55 19.67 10.52
N GLY A 170 26.10 18.58 11.10
CA GLY A 170 27.23 18.63 12.00
C GLY A 170 28.55 19.03 11.35
N ASP A 171 29.51 19.44 12.18
CA ASP A 171 30.86 19.76 11.77
C ASP A 171 31.74 18.51 11.73
N TYR A 172 32.43 18.30 10.63
CA TYR A 172 33.36 17.21 10.40
C TYR A 172 34.80 17.76 10.46
N GLY A 173 35.29 18.00 11.68
CA GLY A 173 36.57 18.70 11.90
C GLY A 173 37.82 17.83 11.77
N TYR A 174 37.69 16.49 11.76
CA TYR A 174 38.82 15.55 11.77
C TYR A 174 39.07 14.99 10.38
N TYR A 175 40.20 15.35 9.76
CA TYR A 175 40.57 14.96 8.42
C TYR A 175 41.40 13.70 8.41
N GLY A 176 40.97 12.65 7.73
CA GLY A 176 41.64 11.35 7.64
C GLY A 176 42.59 11.18 6.47
N GLY A 177 42.51 12.03 5.47
CA GLY A 177 43.28 11.90 4.24
C GLY A 177 42.41 11.86 2.99
N HIS A 178 43.06 11.67 1.84
CA HIS A 178 42.37 11.55 0.54
C HIS A 178 42.95 10.41 -0.28
N THR A 179 42.15 9.94 -1.24
CA THR A 179 42.56 8.98 -2.28
C THR A 179 42.24 9.55 -3.63
N SER A 180 43.26 9.69 -4.49
CA SER A 180 43.06 10.20 -5.85
C SER A 180 42.61 9.09 -6.79
N VAL A 181 41.54 9.35 -7.51
CA VAL A 181 40.88 8.42 -8.45
C VAL A 181 41.29 8.70 -9.90
N GLY A 182 41.52 9.99 -10.23
CA GLY A 182 41.76 10.46 -11.57
C GLY A 182 40.48 10.91 -12.27
N ASP A 183 40.35 10.61 -13.55
CA ASP A 183 39.18 11.06 -14.34
C ASP A 183 38.14 9.94 -14.43
N VAL A 184 36.86 10.31 -14.26
CA VAL A 184 35.74 9.37 -14.38
C VAL A 184 34.89 9.76 -15.58
N ALA A 185 34.83 8.90 -16.60
CA ALA A 185 34.14 9.18 -17.86
C ALA A 185 32.62 9.35 -17.67
N ALA A 186 31.99 10.10 -18.56
CA ALA A 186 30.55 10.26 -18.61
C ALA A 186 29.81 8.92 -18.61
N GLY A 187 28.76 8.79 -17.79
CA GLY A 187 27.94 7.59 -17.70
C GLY A 187 28.66 6.31 -17.19
N SER A 188 29.88 6.46 -16.61
CA SER A 188 30.65 5.31 -16.10
C SER A 188 30.63 5.21 -14.59
N SER A 189 31.01 4.04 -14.05
CA SER A 189 31.24 3.82 -12.62
C SER A 189 32.65 3.29 -12.37
N THR A 190 33.21 3.64 -11.21
CA THR A 190 34.54 3.21 -10.76
C THR A 190 34.48 2.82 -9.28
N GLU A 191 35.08 1.68 -8.93
CA GLU A 191 35.24 1.25 -7.55
C GLU A 191 36.62 1.65 -7.04
N VAL A 192 36.69 2.15 -5.81
CA VAL A 192 37.90 2.66 -5.18
C VAL A 192 37.94 2.17 -3.74
N THR A 193 39.11 1.60 -3.36
CA THR A 193 39.38 1.29 -1.95
C THR A 193 40.20 2.41 -1.34
N MET A 194 39.69 2.99 -0.26
CA MET A 194 40.41 3.99 0.54
C MET A 194 40.81 3.38 1.87
N THR A 195 42.11 3.42 2.18
CA THR A 195 42.63 3.02 3.48
C THR A 195 43.06 4.26 4.26
N VAL A 196 42.51 4.44 5.44
CA VAL A 196 42.83 5.53 6.37
C VAL A 196 43.66 4.95 7.53
N PRO A 197 44.95 5.30 7.64
CA PRO A 197 45.80 4.75 8.67
C PRO A 197 45.36 5.11 10.09
N ALA A 198 45.58 4.25 11.06
CA ALA A 198 45.19 4.47 12.48
C ALA A 198 45.74 5.79 13.08
N GLY A 199 46.96 6.19 12.65
CA GLY A 199 47.59 7.43 13.07
C GLY A 199 47.16 8.68 12.26
N SER A 200 46.15 8.58 11.43
CA SER A 200 45.62 9.72 10.67
C SER A 200 44.90 10.74 11.58
N GLY A 201 44.58 11.88 10.97
CA GLY A 201 43.82 12.92 11.70
C GLY A 201 42.42 12.51 12.14
N LEU A 202 41.87 11.32 11.72
CA LEU A 202 40.62 10.79 12.26
C LEU A 202 40.73 10.39 13.74
N GLY A 203 41.90 10.04 14.24
CA GLY A 203 42.12 9.62 15.62
C GLY A 203 41.44 8.31 16.02
N LEU A 204 41.15 7.41 15.05
CA LEU A 204 40.48 6.12 15.30
C LEU A 204 41.35 5.15 16.08
N GLY A 205 42.68 5.19 15.87
CA GLY A 205 43.59 4.36 16.65
C GLY A 205 43.58 4.70 18.15
N GLU A 206 43.47 5.99 18.50
CA GLU A 206 43.28 6.44 19.88
C GLU A 206 41.94 6.02 20.45
N ALA A 207 40.85 6.14 19.65
CA ALA A 207 39.52 5.73 20.04
C ALA A 207 39.43 4.22 20.31
N VAL A 208 39.97 3.38 19.44
CA VAL A 208 40.07 1.92 19.62
C VAL A 208 40.87 1.55 20.87
N ALA A 209 42.06 2.18 21.07
CA ALA A 209 42.85 1.97 22.25
C ALA A 209 42.15 2.35 23.55
N ALA A 210 41.40 3.47 23.54
CA ALA A 210 40.58 3.89 24.67
C ALA A 210 39.48 2.90 25.00
N GLN A 211 38.80 2.32 23.96
CA GLN A 211 37.81 1.28 24.17
C GLN A 211 38.38 -0.01 24.75
N HIS A 212 39.56 -0.43 24.29
CA HIS A 212 40.24 -1.59 24.85
C HIS A 212 40.68 -1.36 26.30
N GLU A 213 41.13 -0.15 26.63
CA GLU A 213 41.51 0.21 28.00
C GLU A 213 40.27 0.23 28.91
N ALA A 214 39.17 0.80 28.45
CA ALA A 214 37.90 0.82 29.18
C ALA A 214 37.39 -0.59 29.44
N ALA A 215 37.40 -1.46 28.41
CA ALA A 215 37.03 -2.86 28.54
C ALA A 215 37.92 -3.64 29.50
N ALA A 216 39.25 -3.41 29.47
CA ALA A 216 40.22 -4.04 30.37
C ALA A 216 40.02 -3.57 31.81
N ASN A 217 39.74 -2.29 32.02
CA ASN A 217 39.47 -1.74 33.33
C ASN A 217 38.14 -2.28 33.92
N ALA A 218 37.11 -2.42 33.09
CA ALA A 218 35.84 -3.03 33.49
C ALA A 218 35.99 -4.52 33.85
N ALA A 219 36.97 -5.21 33.26
CA ALA A 219 37.24 -6.63 33.53
C ALA A 219 38.14 -6.84 34.77
N SER A 220 38.76 -5.80 35.34
CA SER A 220 39.67 -5.93 36.48
C SER A 220 38.89 -6.02 37.80
N GLU A 221 39.07 -7.10 38.57
CA GLU A 221 38.39 -7.40 39.83
C GLU A 221 38.69 -6.39 40.99
N ASP A 222 39.61 -5.44 40.80
CA ASP A 222 40.13 -4.55 41.87
C ASP A 222 39.43 -3.17 41.93
N SER A 223 38.65 -2.83 40.94
CA SER A 223 37.86 -1.60 40.94
C SER A 223 36.46 -1.88 41.41
N GLY A 224 36.13 -1.58 42.67
CA GLY A 224 34.78 -1.73 43.22
C GLY A 224 33.70 -0.85 42.54
N ASP A 225 34.06 -0.26 41.41
CA ASP A 225 33.23 0.60 40.56
C ASP A 225 33.34 0.10 39.12
N HIS A 226 32.54 -0.93 38.77
CA HIS A 226 32.48 -1.45 37.40
C HIS A 226 31.67 -0.49 36.53
N ALA A 227 32.33 0.53 35.96
CA ALA A 227 31.68 1.41 34.99
C ALA A 227 31.27 0.65 33.72
N ALA A 228 30.06 0.90 33.25
CA ALA A 228 29.60 0.36 31.96
C ALA A 228 30.53 0.85 30.83
N VAL A 229 30.89 -0.04 29.92
CA VAL A 229 31.65 0.35 28.73
C VAL A 229 30.70 0.61 27.58
N HIS A 230 30.55 1.88 27.23
CA HIS A 230 29.67 2.30 26.13
C HIS A 230 30.43 2.24 24.80
N PRO A 231 29.77 1.92 23.69
CA PRO A 231 30.35 1.99 22.36
C PRO A 231 30.80 3.42 22.04
N ALA A 232 31.85 3.59 21.26
CA ALA A 232 32.26 4.90 20.77
C ALA A 232 31.78 5.08 19.34
N VAL A 233 30.73 5.90 19.17
CA VAL A 233 30.11 6.14 17.86
C VAL A 233 30.54 7.49 17.30
N PHE A 234 30.98 7.49 16.05
CA PHE A 234 31.49 8.66 15.35
C PHE A 234 30.76 8.88 14.01
N PRO A 235 30.25 10.10 13.72
CA PRO A 235 29.82 10.46 12.37
C PRO A 235 31.01 10.46 11.41
N LEU A 236 30.89 9.74 10.30
CA LEU A 236 31.84 9.74 9.19
C LEU A 236 31.25 10.41 7.95
N GLN A 237 32.10 11.11 7.21
CA GLN A 237 31.74 11.72 5.95
C GLN A 237 32.83 11.45 4.91
N PHE A 238 32.42 10.92 3.75
CA PHE A 238 33.26 10.84 2.57
C PHE A 238 32.78 11.89 1.58
N THR A 239 33.71 12.72 1.04
CA THR A 239 33.36 13.74 0.05
C THR A 239 34.06 13.46 -1.26
N LEU A 240 33.32 13.43 -2.35
CA LEU A 240 33.84 13.36 -3.71
C LEU A 240 34.09 14.79 -4.18
N THR A 241 35.32 15.10 -4.53
CA THR A 241 35.70 16.39 -5.09
C THR A 241 36.24 16.22 -6.51
N GLY A 242 36.05 17.19 -7.36
CA GLY A 242 36.50 17.15 -8.74
C GLY A 242 35.96 18.32 -9.56
N SER A 243 36.19 18.30 -10.84
CA SER A 243 35.69 19.32 -11.78
C SER A 243 34.81 18.67 -12.84
N ALA A 244 33.53 19.02 -12.85
CA ALA A 244 32.56 18.63 -13.89
C ALA A 244 32.46 19.80 -14.89
N SER A 245 33.41 19.97 -15.80
CA SER A 245 33.39 21.01 -16.81
C SER A 245 33.03 20.43 -18.17
N PRO A 246 32.16 21.09 -18.99
CA PRO A 246 31.94 20.68 -20.37
C PRO A 246 33.26 20.76 -21.17
N GLU A 247 33.48 19.81 -22.07
CA GLU A 247 34.69 19.82 -22.95
C GLU A 247 34.91 21.19 -23.61
N GLY A 248 36.05 21.83 -23.30
CA GLY A 248 36.48 23.07 -23.91
C GLY A 248 36.53 24.30 -23.01
N SER A 249 36.19 24.24 -21.74
CA SER A 249 36.47 25.31 -20.78
C SER A 249 37.83 25.06 -20.16
N GLU A 250 38.78 26.06 -20.32
CA GLU A 250 40.02 26.05 -19.54
C GLU A 250 39.69 26.29 -18.06
N ALA A 251 39.31 25.24 -17.33
CA ALA A 251 39.20 25.29 -15.89
C ALA A 251 40.61 25.15 -15.31
N GLY A 252 41.06 26.19 -14.66
CA GLY A 252 42.29 26.12 -13.88
C GLY A 252 42.14 25.09 -12.74
N ALA A 253 43.23 24.42 -12.38
CA ALA A 253 43.30 23.40 -11.35
C ALA A 253 42.86 23.85 -9.93
N ASP A 254 42.39 25.06 -9.74
CA ASP A 254 41.99 25.64 -8.45
C ASP A 254 40.48 25.58 -8.18
N ASN A 255 39.65 24.90 -9.00
CA ASN A 255 38.21 24.89 -8.88
C ASN A 255 37.62 23.47 -8.60
N ALA A 256 38.29 22.63 -7.85
CA ALA A 256 37.69 21.41 -7.36
C ALA A 256 36.51 21.73 -6.42
N THR A 257 35.31 21.29 -6.78
CA THR A 257 34.10 21.48 -5.97
C THR A 257 33.66 20.12 -5.41
N THR A 258 32.95 20.16 -4.28
CA THR A 258 32.30 18.94 -3.77
C THR A 258 31.18 18.55 -4.70
N LEU A 259 31.24 17.34 -5.23
CA LEU A 259 30.32 16.78 -6.23
C LEU A 259 29.29 15.86 -5.60
N ALA A 260 29.70 15.10 -4.58
CA ALA A 260 28.85 14.20 -3.82
C ALA A 260 29.37 14.04 -2.39
N THR A 261 28.49 13.67 -1.48
CA THR A 261 28.81 13.43 -0.09
C THR A 261 28.13 12.15 0.36
N GLU A 262 28.87 11.28 1.06
CA GLU A 262 28.37 10.06 1.67
C GLU A 262 28.56 10.17 3.17
N ARG A 263 27.51 9.93 3.99
CA ARG A 263 27.55 10.03 5.45
C ARG A 263 27.07 8.76 6.10
N THR A 264 27.74 8.37 7.19
CA THR A 264 27.37 7.21 8.00
C THR A 264 27.81 7.40 9.44
N LEU A 265 27.37 6.52 10.33
CA LEU A 265 27.92 6.37 11.68
C LEU A 265 28.86 5.18 11.71
N LEU A 266 30.02 5.35 12.34
CA LEU A 266 30.96 4.28 12.66
C LEU A 266 30.79 3.94 14.14
N ASP A 267 30.43 2.70 14.44
CA ASP A 267 30.40 2.13 15.78
C ASP A 267 31.73 1.43 16.08
N ILE A 268 32.36 1.80 17.18
CA ILE A 268 33.49 1.06 17.76
C ILE A 268 32.95 0.33 18.98
N PRO A 269 32.69 -0.98 18.88
CA PRO A 269 32.04 -1.71 19.95
C PRO A 269 32.85 -1.73 21.23
N ALA A 270 32.18 -1.77 22.36
CA ALA A 270 32.82 -2.03 23.65
C ALA A 270 33.36 -3.47 23.62
N GLY A 271 34.67 -3.63 23.54
CA GLY A 271 35.33 -4.93 23.34
C GLY A 271 34.79 -6.02 24.28
N SER A 272 34.60 -7.23 23.76
CA SER A 272 34.02 -8.41 24.43
C SER A 272 34.87 -8.97 25.62
N ALA A 273 35.93 -8.30 26.01
CA ALA A 273 36.90 -8.77 27.03
C ALA A 273 36.31 -8.88 28.46
N GLY A 274 35.11 -8.43 28.75
CA GLY A 274 34.54 -8.30 30.10
C GLY A 274 33.65 -9.44 30.59
N ARG A 275 33.29 -10.46 29.78
CA ARG A 275 32.17 -11.39 30.15
C ARG A 275 32.56 -12.85 30.41
N ALA A 276 33.80 -13.16 30.76
CA ALA A 276 34.18 -14.55 31.13
C ALA A 276 33.75 -15.00 32.55
N GLY A 277 32.81 -14.36 33.18
CA GLY A 277 32.34 -14.79 34.49
C GLY A 277 31.13 -13.99 35.01
N GLY A 278 29.91 -14.38 34.74
CA GLY A 278 28.67 -14.22 35.50
C GLY A 278 28.52 -13.06 36.51
N GLN A 279 29.12 -11.89 36.26
CA GLN A 279 29.08 -10.75 37.16
C GLN A 279 27.87 -9.89 36.83
N ASN A 280 27.12 -9.52 37.85
CA ASN A 280 25.94 -8.67 37.78
C ASN A 280 26.38 -7.25 37.36
N PRO A 281 26.00 -6.72 36.16
CA PRO A 281 26.41 -5.40 35.72
C PRO A 281 25.82 -4.25 36.61
N ASN A 282 24.87 -4.53 37.45
CA ASN A 282 24.22 -3.55 38.33
C ASN A 282 25.01 -3.18 39.60
N ALA A 283 26.33 -3.52 39.69
CA ALA A 283 27.12 -3.25 40.90
C ALA A 283 27.48 -1.77 41.07
N ALA A 284 27.43 -0.96 39.98
CA ALA A 284 27.84 0.47 40.03
C ALA A 284 26.66 1.44 40.19
N GLY A 285 25.42 0.95 40.31
CA GLY A 285 24.25 1.84 40.39
C GLY A 285 23.82 2.44 39.04
N GLU A 286 24.34 1.92 37.93
CA GLU A 286 23.89 2.18 36.57
C GLU A 286 23.14 0.95 36.05
N GLU A 287 22.03 1.16 35.36
CA GLU A 287 21.18 0.11 34.82
C GLU A 287 21.11 0.22 33.29
N TYR A 288 21.40 -0.88 32.60
CA TYR A 288 21.18 -0.97 31.16
C TYR A 288 19.69 -1.02 30.84
N PRO A 289 19.27 -0.49 29.66
CA PRO A 289 17.86 -0.46 29.32
C PRO A 289 17.30 -1.85 28.98
N ASP A 290 16.01 -1.98 29.18
CA ASP A 290 15.20 -3.05 28.56
C ASP A 290 15.15 -2.83 27.05
N LEU A 291 15.54 -3.82 26.25
CA LEU A 291 15.53 -3.74 24.78
C LEU A 291 14.41 -4.61 24.19
N THR A 292 13.58 -3.99 23.36
CA THR A 292 12.60 -4.66 22.50
C THR A 292 12.86 -4.29 21.05
N VAL A 293 12.92 -5.26 20.13
CA VAL A 293 13.12 -5.04 18.69
C VAL A 293 11.84 -5.40 17.95
N VAL A 294 11.23 -4.40 17.30
CA VAL A 294 10.06 -4.59 16.43
C VAL A 294 10.54 -4.65 14.98
N TYR A 295 10.39 -5.82 14.37
CA TYR A 295 10.89 -6.17 13.06
C TYR A 295 9.77 -6.23 12.02
N PRO A 296 9.52 -5.17 11.21
CA PRO A 296 8.43 -5.18 10.24
C PRO A 296 8.73 -6.06 9.03
N LEU A 297 7.77 -6.89 8.65
CA LEU A 297 7.76 -7.60 7.37
C LEU A 297 6.62 -7.08 6.50
N THR A 298 6.96 -6.25 5.55
CA THR A 298 6.04 -5.67 4.55
C THR A 298 6.57 -5.89 3.14
N ALA A 299 5.68 -5.76 2.16
CA ALA A 299 6.03 -5.79 0.74
C ALA A 299 5.15 -4.85 -0.09
N LYS A 300 5.63 -4.51 -1.28
CA LYS A 300 4.84 -3.78 -2.27
C LYS A 300 3.88 -4.75 -2.96
N LEU A 301 2.62 -4.72 -2.52
CA LEU A 301 1.59 -5.62 -3.06
C LEU A 301 0.98 -5.04 -4.33
N ASP A 302 1.14 -5.76 -5.45
CA ASP A 302 0.63 -5.39 -6.76
C ASP A 302 -0.66 -6.15 -7.13
N ILE A 303 -1.57 -6.32 -6.15
CA ILE A 303 -2.87 -6.95 -6.41
C ILE A 303 -3.69 -6.05 -7.32
N LEU A 304 -4.19 -6.61 -8.43
CA LEU A 304 -5.03 -5.86 -9.37
C LEU A 304 -6.34 -5.43 -8.69
N PRO A 305 -6.76 -4.17 -8.81
CA PRO A 305 -7.97 -3.65 -8.21
C PRO A 305 -9.24 -4.36 -8.70
N GLY A 306 -10.33 -4.22 -7.92
CA GLY A 306 -11.64 -4.71 -8.29
C GLY A 306 -11.83 -6.21 -8.16
N GLU A 307 -11.07 -6.86 -7.29
CA GLU A 307 -11.28 -8.26 -6.94
C GLU A 307 -12.60 -8.44 -6.19
N THR A 308 -13.31 -9.52 -6.50
CA THR A 308 -14.49 -9.99 -5.77
C THR A 308 -14.23 -11.41 -5.23
N GLY A 309 -15.03 -11.85 -4.27
CA GLY A 309 -14.77 -13.13 -3.57
C GLY A 309 -14.77 -14.40 -4.42
N GLU A 310 -15.24 -14.34 -5.65
CA GLU A 310 -15.19 -15.49 -6.59
C GLU A 310 -13.93 -15.55 -7.46
N GLN A 311 -13.13 -14.50 -7.45
CA GLN A 311 -12.01 -14.39 -8.37
C GLN A 311 -10.72 -14.96 -7.78
N PRO A 312 -9.85 -15.56 -8.62
CA PRO A 312 -8.53 -15.94 -8.19
C PRO A 312 -7.67 -14.70 -7.90
N LEU A 313 -6.67 -14.87 -7.06
CA LEU A 313 -5.64 -13.83 -6.87
C LEU A 313 -5.00 -13.48 -8.21
N MET A 314 -5.00 -12.19 -8.54
CA MET A 314 -4.33 -11.66 -9.72
C MET A 314 -3.39 -10.53 -9.34
N LEU A 315 -2.11 -10.69 -9.67
CA LEU A 315 -1.06 -9.71 -9.48
C LEU A 315 -0.76 -8.98 -10.80
N ALA A 316 -0.36 -7.72 -10.71
CA ALA A 316 0.07 -6.95 -11.88
C ALA A 316 1.45 -7.41 -12.38
N THR A 317 2.32 -7.85 -11.47
CA THR A 317 3.67 -8.34 -11.73
C THR A 317 3.95 -9.62 -10.95
N ASP A 318 5.04 -10.30 -11.27
CA ASP A 318 5.53 -11.47 -10.51
C ASP A 318 6.66 -11.09 -9.53
N ASN A 319 6.80 -9.79 -9.20
CA ASN A 319 7.87 -9.29 -8.33
C ASN A 319 7.85 -9.92 -6.94
N LEU A 320 6.67 -10.09 -6.35
CA LEU A 320 6.56 -10.73 -5.04
C LEU A 320 7.08 -12.17 -5.05
N ALA A 321 6.95 -12.91 -6.16
CA ALA A 321 7.56 -14.23 -6.30
C ALA A 321 9.08 -14.18 -6.23
N HIS A 322 9.70 -13.16 -6.83
CA HIS A 322 11.16 -12.96 -6.74
C HIS A 322 11.61 -12.58 -5.34
N GLU A 323 10.81 -11.83 -4.59
CA GLU A 323 11.12 -11.50 -3.20
C GLU A 323 11.00 -12.71 -2.25
N LEU A 324 10.13 -13.67 -2.58
CA LEU A 324 9.92 -14.90 -1.78
C LEU A 324 10.84 -16.05 -2.18
N ALA A 325 11.47 -16.00 -3.37
CA ALA A 325 12.38 -17.02 -3.84
C ALA A 325 13.63 -17.11 -2.95
N GLU A 326 14.32 -18.27 -2.96
CA GLU A 326 15.59 -18.47 -2.24
C GLU A 326 16.58 -17.35 -2.59
N GLY A 327 17.06 -16.62 -1.58
CA GLY A 327 17.90 -15.45 -1.74
C GLY A 327 17.17 -14.17 -2.17
N GLY A 328 15.86 -14.18 -2.27
CA GLY A 328 15.05 -12.97 -2.46
C GLY A 328 14.93 -12.15 -1.18
N ARG A 329 14.50 -10.89 -1.30
CA ARG A 329 14.47 -9.96 -0.15
C ARG A 329 13.69 -10.50 1.06
N LEU A 330 12.46 -10.95 0.87
CA LEU A 330 11.63 -11.46 1.97
C LEU A 330 12.15 -12.78 2.54
N ASP A 331 12.79 -13.61 1.71
CA ASP A 331 13.43 -14.85 2.12
C ASP A 331 14.64 -14.56 3.01
N GLN A 332 15.54 -13.65 2.59
CA GLN A 332 16.70 -13.23 3.36
C GLN A 332 16.32 -12.52 4.65
N LEU A 333 15.33 -11.63 4.64
CA LEU A 333 14.84 -10.95 5.85
C LEU A 333 14.41 -11.95 6.93
N LEU A 334 13.72 -13.01 6.52
CA LEU A 334 13.25 -14.02 7.46
C LEU A 334 14.40 -14.92 7.93
N ASP A 335 15.38 -15.20 7.07
CA ASP A 335 16.58 -15.93 7.44
C ASP A 335 17.45 -15.13 8.42
N SER A 336 17.66 -13.82 8.19
CA SER A 336 18.38 -12.95 9.12
C SER A 336 17.72 -12.93 10.50
N TYR A 337 16.39 -12.74 10.56
CA TYR A 337 15.70 -12.77 11.85
C TYR A 337 15.83 -14.10 12.59
N LEU A 338 15.74 -15.23 11.86
CA LEU A 338 15.81 -16.57 12.45
C LEU A 338 17.23 -17.01 12.81
N SER A 339 18.27 -16.36 12.31
CA SER A 339 19.69 -16.66 12.58
C SER A 339 20.23 -15.94 13.81
N HIS A 340 19.64 -14.82 14.24
CA HIS A 340 20.06 -14.05 15.39
C HIS A 340 19.32 -14.50 16.67
N ASP A 341 20.04 -14.58 17.80
CA ASP A 341 19.46 -14.88 19.10
C ASP A 341 19.18 -13.58 19.88
N LEU A 342 17.96 -13.09 19.75
CA LEU A 342 17.49 -11.91 20.48
C LEU A 342 16.96 -12.21 21.87
N HIS A 343 17.10 -13.44 22.40
CA HIS A 343 16.70 -13.85 23.75
C HIS A 343 15.24 -13.50 24.08
N GLY A 344 14.36 -13.42 23.09
CA GLY A 344 12.94 -13.04 23.25
C GLY A 344 12.64 -11.55 23.15
N ALA A 345 13.63 -10.68 22.96
CA ALA A 345 13.45 -9.24 22.73
C ALA A 345 12.87 -8.94 21.34
N GLY A 346 13.04 -9.84 20.36
CA GLY A 346 12.57 -9.66 18.99
C GLY A 346 11.11 -10.02 18.80
N CYS A 347 10.35 -9.20 18.07
CA CYS A 347 9.00 -9.49 17.62
C CYS A 347 8.77 -9.04 16.18
N VAL A 348 8.26 -9.94 15.33
CA VAL A 348 8.00 -9.65 13.92
C VAL A 348 6.64 -8.97 13.77
N ALA A 349 6.63 -7.73 13.29
CA ALA A 349 5.42 -7.01 12.94
C ALA A 349 5.02 -7.37 11.50
N LEU A 350 3.94 -8.15 11.37
CA LEU A 350 3.48 -8.69 10.10
C LEU A 350 2.39 -7.82 9.47
N ASP A 351 2.54 -7.50 8.19
CA ASP A 351 1.42 -7.02 7.37
C ASP A 351 0.47 -8.18 7.05
N PRO A 352 -0.78 -8.18 7.57
CA PRO A 352 -1.73 -9.25 7.30
C PRO A 352 -2.06 -9.43 5.82
N ALA A 353 -2.01 -8.35 5.03
CA ALA A 353 -2.23 -8.42 3.59
C ALA A 353 -1.11 -9.16 2.87
N LEU A 354 0.14 -9.00 3.31
CA LEU A 354 1.27 -9.80 2.81
C LEU A 354 1.04 -11.28 3.13
N VAL A 355 0.73 -11.62 4.38
CA VAL A 355 0.52 -13.00 4.82
C VAL A 355 -0.63 -13.66 4.06
N ASP A 356 -1.78 -12.98 3.89
CA ASP A 356 -2.93 -13.48 3.11
C ASP A 356 -2.58 -13.65 1.62
N THR A 357 -1.82 -12.70 1.06
CA THR A 357 -1.40 -12.75 -0.35
C THR A 357 -0.49 -13.96 -0.60
N VAL A 358 0.49 -14.18 0.27
CA VAL A 358 1.44 -15.30 0.15
C VAL A 358 0.72 -16.64 0.37
N ASP A 359 -0.22 -16.74 1.32
CA ASP A 359 -1.04 -17.94 1.52
C ASP A 359 -1.86 -18.28 0.27
N ARG A 360 -2.44 -17.28 -0.37
CA ARG A 360 -3.18 -17.44 -1.64
C ARG A 360 -2.24 -17.79 -2.81
N MET A 361 -1.04 -17.18 -2.88
CA MET A 361 -0.02 -17.52 -3.87
C MET A 361 0.42 -18.98 -3.76
N ALA A 362 0.53 -19.50 -2.53
CA ALA A 362 0.83 -20.92 -2.28
C ALA A 362 -0.22 -21.87 -2.87
N GLY A 363 -1.48 -21.43 -3.00
CA GLY A 363 -2.57 -22.13 -3.67
C GLY A 363 -2.59 -21.98 -5.20
N GLY A 364 -1.81 -21.06 -5.74
CA GLY A 364 -1.75 -20.69 -7.15
C GLY A 364 -2.43 -19.35 -7.44
N TYR A 365 -1.84 -18.58 -8.34
CA TYR A 365 -2.28 -17.21 -8.69
C TYR A 365 -2.00 -16.92 -10.17
N ARG A 366 -2.46 -15.78 -10.64
CA ARG A 366 -2.26 -15.32 -12.01
C ARG A 366 -1.58 -13.95 -12.04
N VAL A 367 -0.82 -13.73 -13.12
CA VAL A 367 -0.20 -12.41 -13.42
C VAL A 367 -0.85 -11.86 -14.69
N SER A 368 -1.31 -10.61 -14.62
CA SER A 368 -1.97 -9.94 -15.75
C SER A 368 -1.86 -8.42 -15.61
N THR A 369 -1.89 -7.71 -16.72
CA THR A 369 -1.92 -6.23 -16.72
C THR A 369 -3.31 -5.67 -16.43
N THR A 370 -4.36 -6.47 -16.58
CA THR A 370 -5.75 -6.06 -16.36
C THR A 370 -6.54 -7.21 -15.76
N ARG A 371 -7.50 -6.87 -14.88
CA ARG A 371 -8.44 -7.87 -14.35
C ARG A 371 -9.56 -8.12 -15.35
N PRO A 372 -9.88 -9.39 -15.69
CA PRO A 372 -11.04 -9.70 -16.49
C PRO A 372 -12.33 -9.25 -15.81
N LYS A 373 -13.27 -8.69 -16.56
CA LYS A 373 -14.57 -8.30 -16.04
C LYS A 373 -15.35 -9.53 -15.58
N ASP A 374 -15.82 -9.49 -14.36
CA ASP A 374 -16.50 -10.63 -13.74
C ASP A 374 -17.95 -10.75 -14.22
N VAL A 375 -18.59 -9.62 -14.46
CA VAL A 375 -19.98 -9.53 -14.87
C VAL A 375 -20.10 -9.17 -16.35
N ALA A 376 -20.86 -9.95 -17.07
CA ALA A 376 -21.23 -9.62 -18.44
C ALA A 376 -22.27 -8.50 -18.41
N LYS A 377 -22.06 -7.45 -19.21
CA LYS A 377 -23.15 -6.48 -19.44
C LYS A 377 -24.35 -7.20 -20.00
N PRO A 378 -25.57 -6.86 -19.53
CA PRO A 378 -26.79 -7.39 -20.12
C PRO A 378 -26.78 -7.16 -21.64
N GLN A 379 -26.66 -8.24 -22.39
CA GLN A 379 -26.59 -8.17 -23.86
C GLN A 379 -27.89 -8.68 -24.45
N ARG A 380 -28.41 -7.94 -25.43
CA ARG A 380 -29.50 -8.47 -26.24
C ARG A 380 -29.01 -9.71 -26.96
N LEU A 381 -29.82 -10.75 -27.07
CA LEU A 381 -29.50 -12.03 -27.72
C LEU A 381 -28.81 -11.89 -29.10
N ARG A 382 -29.11 -10.80 -29.80
CA ARG A 382 -28.53 -10.51 -31.12
C ARG A 382 -27.04 -10.07 -31.01
N ASP A 383 -26.65 -9.40 -29.92
CA ASP A 383 -25.33 -8.83 -29.76
C ASP A 383 -24.34 -9.84 -29.15
N SER A 384 -24.85 -10.89 -28.46
CA SER A 384 -24.06 -11.99 -27.90
C SER A 384 -23.40 -12.91 -28.95
N TRP A 385 -23.90 -12.92 -30.19
CA TRP A 385 -23.36 -13.76 -31.26
C TRP A 385 -22.07 -13.20 -31.88
N PHE A 386 -21.72 -11.95 -31.60
CA PHE A 386 -20.54 -11.26 -32.12
C PHE A 386 -19.52 -10.87 -31.04
N SER A 387 -19.80 -11.16 -29.77
CA SER A 387 -18.86 -10.90 -28.70
C SER A 387 -17.76 -11.97 -28.68
N ASN A 388 -16.62 -11.63 -29.23
CA ASN A 388 -15.42 -12.46 -29.14
C ASN A 388 -14.86 -12.29 -27.72
N THR A 389 -15.25 -13.15 -26.79
CA THR A 389 -14.76 -13.15 -25.40
C THR A 389 -13.42 -13.89 -25.30
N ASN A 390 -12.42 -13.48 -26.05
CA ASN A 390 -11.04 -13.76 -25.70
C ASN A 390 -10.67 -12.85 -24.53
N LYS A 391 -11.11 -13.21 -23.33
CA LYS A 391 -10.65 -12.63 -22.10
C LYS A 391 -9.16 -12.98 -21.98
N GLU A 392 -8.30 -11.98 -22.05
CA GLU A 392 -6.90 -12.15 -21.66
C GLU A 392 -6.89 -12.53 -20.17
N ARG A 393 -6.66 -13.81 -19.91
CA ARG A 393 -6.69 -14.36 -18.54
C ARG A 393 -5.35 -14.21 -17.84
N GLY A 394 -4.40 -13.47 -18.41
CA GLY A 394 -3.02 -13.44 -17.91
C GLY A 394 -2.35 -14.83 -18.01
N HIS A 395 -1.21 -15.00 -17.38
CA HIS A 395 -0.49 -16.28 -17.27
C HIS A 395 -0.46 -16.75 -15.79
N GLU A 396 -0.10 -17.99 -15.57
CA GLU A 396 0.08 -18.51 -14.20
C GLU A 396 1.34 -17.91 -13.59
N GLY A 397 1.25 -17.51 -12.33
CA GLY A 397 2.40 -17.01 -11.56
C GLY A 397 3.37 -18.13 -11.23
N THR A 398 4.65 -17.79 -11.03
CA THR A 398 5.75 -18.75 -10.86
C THR A 398 6.06 -19.08 -9.39
N GLY A 399 5.71 -18.22 -8.44
CA GLY A 399 6.17 -18.24 -7.04
C GLY A 399 5.38 -19.14 -6.08
N ALA A 400 4.51 -20.05 -6.55
CA ALA A 400 3.68 -20.85 -5.63
C ALA A 400 4.48 -21.80 -4.72
N ALA A 401 5.63 -22.29 -5.19
CA ALA A 401 6.52 -23.14 -4.39
C ALA A 401 7.28 -22.33 -3.34
N ASP A 402 7.78 -21.16 -3.74
CA ASP A 402 8.54 -20.25 -2.89
C ASP A 402 7.64 -19.65 -1.79
N ALA A 403 6.39 -19.31 -2.14
CA ALA A 403 5.38 -18.88 -1.17
C ALA A 403 5.15 -19.93 -0.05
N ARG A 404 5.09 -21.24 -0.41
CA ARG A 404 4.98 -22.30 0.61
C ARG A 404 6.23 -22.39 1.48
N ALA A 405 7.42 -22.33 0.86
CA ALA A 405 8.69 -22.42 1.58
C ALA A 405 8.83 -21.25 2.57
N TRP A 406 8.48 -20.04 2.13
CA TRP A 406 8.52 -18.85 2.98
C TRP A 406 7.52 -18.95 4.16
N LEU A 407 6.28 -19.42 3.92
CA LEU A 407 5.31 -19.65 4.99
C LEU A 407 5.79 -20.71 6.00
N ASP A 408 6.50 -21.74 5.54
CA ASP A 408 7.07 -22.75 6.45
C ASP A 408 8.21 -22.17 7.31
N LYS A 409 8.99 -21.21 6.79
CA LYS A 409 9.94 -20.42 7.58
C LYS A 409 9.21 -19.51 8.58
N LEU A 410 8.18 -18.77 8.12
CA LEU A 410 7.40 -17.84 8.96
C LEU A 410 6.80 -18.54 10.19
N ARG A 411 6.36 -19.79 10.07
CA ARG A 411 5.84 -20.59 11.20
C ARG A 411 6.87 -20.89 12.29
N ARG A 412 8.16 -20.64 12.03
CA ARG A 412 9.23 -20.82 13.02
C ARG A 412 9.44 -19.57 13.88
N VAL A 413 8.91 -18.43 13.47
CA VAL A 413 8.98 -17.17 14.24
C VAL A 413 8.20 -17.32 15.54
N ASP A 414 8.84 -17.00 16.67
CA ASP A 414 8.26 -17.19 17.99
C ASP A 414 7.33 -16.05 18.42
N CYS A 415 7.67 -14.80 18.08
CA CYS A 415 6.86 -13.62 18.37
C CYS A 415 6.35 -12.96 17.09
N THR A 416 5.04 -12.79 16.99
CA THR A 416 4.41 -12.02 15.92
C THR A 416 3.42 -11.01 16.49
N VAL A 417 3.31 -9.84 15.86
CA VAL A 417 2.34 -8.79 16.15
C VAL A 417 1.73 -8.28 14.86
N SER A 418 0.49 -7.82 14.89
CA SER A 418 -0.20 -7.37 13.68
C SER A 418 0.09 -5.89 13.39
N MET A 419 0.38 -5.59 12.13
CA MET A 419 0.23 -4.26 11.57
C MET A 419 -1.22 -4.05 11.08
N PRO A 420 -1.66 -2.83 10.78
CA PRO A 420 -2.89 -2.60 10.03
C PRO A 420 -2.86 -3.34 8.68
N TRP A 421 -4.02 -3.83 8.22
CA TRP A 421 -4.12 -4.52 6.93
C TRP A 421 -3.51 -3.69 5.78
N ALA A 422 -2.60 -4.27 5.00
CA ALA A 422 -1.84 -3.62 3.94
C ALA A 422 -0.96 -2.46 4.42
N ASN A 423 -0.57 -2.46 5.69
CA ASN A 423 0.12 -1.33 6.32
C ASN A 423 -0.59 0.00 6.01
N ALA A 424 -1.94 -0.01 6.06
CA ALA A 424 -2.76 1.18 5.84
C ALA A 424 -2.58 2.17 7.00
N ASP A 425 -2.66 3.46 6.70
CA ASP A 425 -2.68 4.51 7.73
C ASP A 425 -3.95 4.39 8.59
N PRO A 426 -3.85 4.00 9.87
CA PRO A 426 -5.01 3.79 10.73
C PRO A 426 -5.81 5.08 10.96
N SER A 427 -5.14 6.24 10.96
CA SER A 427 -5.81 7.54 11.08
C SER A 427 -6.66 7.84 9.85
N ALA A 428 -6.14 7.63 8.66
CA ALA A 428 -6.87 7.79 7.40
C ALA A 428 -8.04 6.79 7.31
N VAL A 429 -7.86 5.55 7.79
CA VAL A 429 -8.93 4.54 7.86
C VAL A 429 -10.06 5.00 8.77
N ALA A 430 -9.74 5.48 9.98
CA ALA A 430 -10.74 5.97 10.93
C ALA A 430 -11.47 7.21 10.40
N GLN A 431 -10.76 8.17 9.80
CA GLN A 431 -11.32 9.37 9.19
C GLN A 431 -12.22 9.07 7.98
N ALA A 432 -12.04 7.94 7.30
CA ALA A 432 -12.93 7.51 6.22
C ALA A 432 -14.35 7.20 6.72
N GLY A 433 -14.54 7.01 8.03
CA GLY A 433 -15.85 6.92 8.70
C GLY A 433 -16.66 5.69 8.27
N ASN A 434 -16.01 4.56 8.01
CA ASN A 434 -16.67 3.32 7.62
C ASN A 434 -16.30 2.17 8.55
N ASP A 435 -17.27 1.68 9.32
CA ASP A 435 -17.05 0.65 10.35
C ASP A 435 -16.52 -0.67 9.79
N PHE A 436 -17.00 -1.11 8.62
CA PHE A 436 -16.52 -2.34 7.99
C PHE A 436 -15.07 -2.21 7.53
N LEU A 437 -14.70 -1.02 7.01
CA LEU A 437 -13.32 -0.75 6.58
C LEU A 437 -12.38 -0.71 7.79
N THR A 438 -12.79 -0.06 8.86
CA THR A 438 -12.04 0.03 10.12
C THR A 438 -11.83 -1.36 10.73
N HIS A 439 -12.89 -2.17 10.81
CA HIS A 439 -12.81 -3.54 11.31
C HIS A 439 -11.86 -4.42 10.48
N GLU A 440 -11.92 -4.35 9.15
CA GLU A 440 -10.96 -5.10 8.29
C GLU A 440 -9.53 -4.62 8.47
N ALA A 441 -9.31 -3.32 8.68
CA ALA A 441 -7.97 -2.75 8.83
C ALA A 441 -7.31 -3.14 10.15
N LEU A 442 -8.05 -3.11 11.26
CA LEU A 442 -7.48 -3.10 12.60
C LEU A 442 -7.73 -4.40 13.38
N ASP A 443 -8.85 -5.11 13.13
CA ASP A 443 -9.24 -6.26 13.95
C ASP A 443 -8.98 -7.62 13.26
N ARG A 444 -8.97 -7.67 11.93
CA ARG A 444 -8.85 -8.92 11.17
C ARG A 444 -7.42 -9.43 10.97
N GLY A 445 -6.43 -8.58 11.23
CA GLY A 445 -5.02 -8.93 11.09
C GLY A 445 -4.61 -10.14 11.93
N PRO A 446 -4.83 -10.10 13.26
CA PRO A 446 -4.48 -11.20 14.16
C PRO A 446 -5.09 -12.55 13.74
N GLU A 447 -6.37 -12.60 13.40
CA GLU A 447 -7.04 -13.83 12.94
C GLU A 447 -6.40 -14.39 11.65
N THR A 448 -5.98 -13.52 10.74
CA THR A 448 -5.34 -13.93 9.49
C THR A 448 -3.95 -14.51 9.75
N ILE A 449 -3.16 -13.86 10.61
CA ILE A 449 -1.83 -14.32 11.01
C ILE A 449 -1.96 -15.68 11.71
N GLU A 450 -2.87 -15.82 12.69
CA GLU A 450 -3.10 -17.07 13.40
C GLU A 450 -3.54 -18.20 12.46
N ARG A 451 -4.45 -17.92 11.55
CA ARG A 451 -4.93 -18.92 10.56
C ARG A 451 -3.79 -19.47 9.70
N VAL A 452 -2.86 -18.61 9.28
CA VAL A 452 -1.79 -18.99 8.35
C VAL A 452 -0.59 -19.58 9.08
N THR A 453 -0.18 -19.00 10.21
CA THR A 453 0.99 -19.44 10.97
C THR A 453 0.67 -20.60 11.93
N GLY A 454 -0.58 -20.71 12.37
CA GLY A 454 -1.01 -21.65 13.41
C GLY A 454 -0.64 -21.19 14.82
N ARG A 455 -0.24 -19.93 15.01
CA ARG A 455 0.15 -19.35 16.31
C ARG A 455 -0.61 -18.03 16.53
N PRO A 456 -1.10 -17.75 17.75
CA PRO A 456 -1.70 -16.47 18.07
C PRO A 456 -0.64 -15.35 18.00
N VAL A 457 -1.07 -14.12 17.79
CA VAL A 457 -0.20 -12.96 17.95
C VAL A 457 0.19 -12.79 19.43
N ALA A 458 1.38 -12.24 19.66
CA ALA A 458 1.93 -12.12 21.02
C ALA A 458 1.18 -11.10 21.88
N THR A 459 0.61 -10.07 21.25
CA THR A 459 -0.11 -8.97 21.90
C THR A 459 -1.13 -8.37 20.92
N ASP A 460 -2.15 -7.72 21.45
CA ASP A 460 -3.11 -6.93 20.68
C ASP A 460 -2.62 -5.48 20.38
N LEU A 461 -1.37 -5.17 20.72
CA LEU A 461 -0.72 -3.91 20.37
C LEU A 461 -0.68 -3.74 18.85
N LEU A 462 -1.27 -2.66 18.36
CA LEU A 462 -1.22 -2.30 16.94
C LEU A 462 0.08 -1.57 16.62
N VAL A 463 0.76 -1.94 15.55
CA VAL A 463 1.98 -1.29 15.07
C VAL A 463 1.67 -0.44 13.83
N PRO A 464 1.33 0.86 13.97
CA PRO A 464 1.03 1.72 12.84
C PRO A 464 2.28 2.04 12.02
N GLY A 465 2.17 1.96 10.68
CA GLY A 465 3.26 2.30 9.78
C GLY A 465 3.80 3.72 9.95
N PRO A 466 2.96 4.76 10.08
CA PRO A 466 3.40 6.14 10.33
C PRO A 466 4.13 6.34 11.68
N GLY A 467 3.93 5.44 12.65
CA GLY A 467 4.49 5.57 14.00
C GLY A 467 3.80 6.61 14.87
N TYR A 468 2.59 7.02 14.50
CA TYR A 468 1.67 7.86 15.28
C TYR A 468 0.24 7.60 14.83
N VAL A 469 -0.74 8.08 15.60
CA VAL A 469 -2.17 8.04 15.27
C VAL A 469 -2.80 9.38 15.61
N SER A 470 -3.74 9.87 14.79
CA SER A 470 -4.47 11.13 15.02
C SER A 470 -5.94 10.91 15.42
N GLU A 471 -6.38 9.66 15.49
CA GLU A 471 -7.75 9.28 15.84
C GLU A 471 -7.72 8.26 16.99
N PRO A 472 -8.79 8.16 17.78
CA PRO A 472 -8.93 7.09 18.77
C PRO A 472 -8.86 5.71 18.13
N MET A 473 -8.06 4.80 18.71
CA MET A 473 -7.90 3.43 18.21
C MET A 473 -8.59 2.42 19.14
N PRO A 474 -9.14 1.30 18.61
CA PRO A 474 -9.76 0.26 19.43
C PRO A 474 -8.75 -0.56 20.25
N HIS A 475 -7.47 -0.57 19.82
CA HIS A 475 -6.38 -1.31 20.44
C HIS A 475 -5.30 -0.37 20.97
N PRO A 476 -4.46 -0.80 21.94
CA PRO A 476 -3.23 -0.09 22.26
C PRO A 476 -2.35 0.06 21.01
N VAL A 477 -1.59 1.14 20.91
CA VAL A 477 -0.78 1.47 19.73
C VAL A 477 0.69 1.66 20.08
N LEU A 478 1.60 1.38 19.14
CA LEU A 478 3.02 1.71 19.25
C LEU A 478 3.29 3.04 18.54
N VAL A 479 3.65 4.09 19.28
CA VAL A 479 3.83 5.44 18.74
C VAL A 479 5.15 6.08 19.19
N ALA A 480 5.59 7.10 18.46
CA ALA A 480 6.75 7.89 18.86
C ALA A 480 6.46 8.69 20.16
N ASN A 481 7.43 8.77 21.05
CA ASN A 481 7.31 9.41 22.38
C ASN A 481 7.03 10.91 22.36
N ASN A 482 7.25 11.57 21.22
CA ASN A 482 6.94 12.98 21.01
C ASN A 482 5.57 13.24 20.37
N SER A 483 4.79 12.18 20.10
CA SER A 483 3.42 12.24 19.58
C SER A 483 2.41 12.39 20.73
N THR A 484 1.17 12.69 20.38
CA THR A 484 0.01 12.70 21.29
C THR A 484 -1.01 11.67 20.81
N TRP A 485 -1.68 10.99 21.73
CA TRP A 485 -2.63 9.92 21.39
C TRP A 485 -3.80 9.83 22.37
N HIS A 486 -4.87 9.16 21.96
CA HIS A 486 -5.98 8.75 22.84
C HIS A 486 -5.82 7.28 23.26
N GLY A 487 -6.31 6.95 24.45
CA GLY A 487 -6.26 5.56 24.94
C GLY A 487 -4.88 5.15 25.44
N LYS A 488 -4.47 3.91 25.17
CA LYS A 488 -3.20 3.35 25.65
C LYS A 488 -2.19 3.19 24.53
N ALA A 489 -0.93 3.50 24.80
CA ALA A 489 0.16 3.30 23.85
C ALA A 489 1.44 2.83 24.54
N ALA A 490 2.23 2.03 23.82
CA ALA A 490 3.65 1.88 24.07
C ALA A 490 4.41 2.93 23.25
N THR A 491 5.52 3.43 23.78
CA THR A 491 6.27 4.50 23.11
C THR A 491 7.67 4.05 22.71
N PHE A 492 8.16 4.57 21.58
CA PHE A 492 9.55 4.46 21.16
C PHE A 492 10.18 5.87 21.01
N ASP A 493 11.49 5.94 21.15
CA ASP A 493 12.20 7.23 21.01
C ASP A 493 12.13 7.77 19.57
N ALA A 494 11.71 9.03 19.41
CA ALA A 494 11.49 9.66 18.11
C ALA A 494 12.78 9.88 17.31
N SER A 495 13.92 10.11 17.98
CA SER A 495 15.22 10.29 17.31
C SER A 495 15.77 8.97 16.81
N LEU A 496 15.73 7.92 17.64
CA LEU A 496 16.06 6.56 17.23
C LEU A 496 15.14 6.11 16.09
N GLY A 497 13.83 6.22 16.27
CA GLY A 497 12.85 5.84 15.24
C GLY A 497 13.04 6.57 13.92
N SER A 498 13.48 7.85 13.95
CA SER A 498 13.78 8.62 12.74
C SER A 498 15.03 8.09 12.02
N LEU A 499 16.08 7.68 12.73
CA LEU A 499 17.29 7.10 12.15
C LEU A 499 17.00 5.71 11.58
N LEU A 500 16.26 4.87 12.31
CA LEU A 500 15.85 3.54 11.85
C LEU A 500 14.93 3.60 10.62
N ALA A 501 14.05 4.60 10.53
CA ALA A 501 13.15 4.75 9.39
C ALA A 501 13.86 5.14 8.08
N GLN A 502 15.07 5.67 8.16
CA GLN A 502 15.88 6.04 6.98
C GLN A 502 16.64 4.87 6.37
N ALA A 503 16.72 3.75 7.08
CA ALA A 503 17.29 2.53 6.55
C ALA A 503 16.36 1.86 5.53
N GLY A 504 16.87 0.89 4.82
CA GLY A 504 16.15 0.17 3.79
C GLY A 504 16.27 0.78 2.39
N PRO A 505 15.63 0.14 1.39
CA PRO A 505 15.79 0.53 -0.02
C PRO A 505 15.17 1.90 -0.34
N GLU A 506 14.21 2.35 0.47
CA GLU A 506 13.53 3.64 0.31
C GLU A 506 13.52 4.36 1.67
N PRO A 507 14.44 5.32 1.90
CA PRO A 507 14.48 6.10 3.13
C PRO A 507 13.15 6.77 3.42
N GLN A 508 12.64 6.60 4.64
CA GLN A 508 11.36 7.14 5.06
C GLN A 508 11.54 8.43 5.86
N THR A 509 10.62 9.36 5.68
CA THR A 509 10.53 10.61 6.45
C THR A 509 9.27 10.57 7.31
N PRO A 510 9.35 10.08 8.56
CA PRO A 510 8.17 9.98 9.42
C PRO A 510 7.64 11.36 9.82
N GLY A 511 6.33 11.45 10.02
CA GLY A 511 5.68 12.69 10.50
C GLY A 511 6.22 13.18 11.83
N TYR A 512 6.55 12.28 12.76
CA TYR A 512 7.13 12.61 14.08
C TYR A 512 8.59 13.09 14.02
N SER A 513 9.25 13.01 12.86
CA SER A 513 10.61 13.46 12.64
C SER A 513 10.66 15.00 12.61
N ASN A 514 11.56 15.63 13.41
CA ASN A 514 11.75 17.08 13.41
C ASN A 514 12.12 17.56 11.99
N PRO A 515 11.34 18.48 11.37
CA PRO A 515 11.60 19.01 10.04
C PRO A 515 12.99 19.63 9.86
N GLU A 516 13.53 20.29 10.88
CA GLU A 516 14.86 20.92 10.82
C GLU A 516 16.00 19.90 10.71
N LEU A 517 15.73 18.63 11.06
CA LEU A 517 16.69 17.53 11.01
C LEU A 517 16.37 16.53 9.88
N ARG A 518 15.42 16.87 9.01
CA ARG A 518 15.15 16.09 7.80
C ARG A 518 16.20 16.40 6.75
N SER A 519 16.78 15.37 6.17
CA SER A 519 17.73 15.46 5.06
C SER A 519 17.42 14.35 4.06
N ASP A 520 17.83 14.53 2.81
CA ASP A 520 17.65 13.48 1.80
C ASP A 520 18.73 12.40 1.98
N TYR A 521 18.46 11.46 2.88
CA TYR A 521 19.34 10.29 3.08
C TYR A 521 19.37 9.33 1.89
N ALA A 522 18.52 9.54 0.90
CA ALA A 522 18.52 8.73 -0.29
C ALA A 522 19.76 8.96 -1.17
N ASP A 523 20.52 10.03 -0.92
CA ASP A 523 21.83 10.24 -1.55
C ASP A 523 22.89 9.35 -0.94
N ASN A 524 22.76 8.93 0.35
CA ASN A 524 23.63 7.94 0.96
C ASN A 524 23.31 6.53 0.43
N SER A 525 24.34 5.68 0.36
CA SER A 525 24.18 4.27 -0.02
C SER A 525 23.30 3.51 0.98
N GLU A 526 22.73 2.40 0.52
CA GLU A 526 21.96 1.49 1.36
C GLU A 526 22.78 0.97 2.53
N TYR A 527 24.05 0.64 2.28
CA TYR A 527 25.01 0.19 3.29
C TYR A 527 25.30 1.28 4.35
N SER A 528 25.54 2.54 3.95
CA SER A 528 25.72 3.65 4.91
C SER A 528 24.51 3.86 5.82
N ARG A 529 23.31 3.71 5.26
CA ARG A 529 22.07 3.82 6.05
C ARG A 529 21.89 2.64 7.00
N ALA A 530 22.27 1.44 6.59
CA ALA A 530 22.27 0.24 7.44
C ALA A 530 23.23 0.41 8.63
N LEU A 531 24.48 0.82 8.39
CA LEU A 531 25.46 1.12 9.46
C LEU A 531 24.96 2.22 10.41
N THR A 532 24.35 3.27 9.86
CA THR A 532 23.77 4.34 10.66
C THR A 532 22.65 3.83 11.59
N SER A 533 21.81 2.94 11.10
CA SER A 533 20.75 2.31 11.89
C SER A 533 21.29 1.39 12.97
N ALA A 534 22.30 0.58 12.65
CA ALA A 534 22.96 -0.31 13.60
C ALA A 534 23.63 0.48 14.73
N ALA A 535 24.40 1.52 14.39
CA ALA A 535 25.08 2.38 15.36
C ALA A 535 24.07 3.16 16.23
N ALA A 536 22.97 3.64 15.66
CA ALA A 536 21.92 4.34 16.43
C ALA A 536 21.24 3.38 17.43
N LEU A 537 21.00 2.12 17.03
CA LEU A 537 20.48 1.10 17.93
C LEU A 537 21.46 0.77 19.04
N SER A 538 22.74 0.59 18.71
CA SER A 538 23.82 0.34 19.66
C SER A 538 23.90 1.47 20.71
N LEU A 539 23.85 2.75 20.29
CA LEU A 539 23.81 3.91 21.20
C LEU A 539 22.61 3.83 22.16
N ALA A 540 21.39 3.63 21.62
CA ALA A 540 20.18 3.62 22.44
C ALA A 540 20.17 2.44 23.44
N ALA A 541 20.57 1.25 22.97
CA ALA A 541 20.51 0.04 23.77
C ALA A 541 21.63 -0.08 24.81
N THR A 542 22.62 0.79 24.75
CA THR A 542 23.76 0.81 25.72
C THR A 542 23.80 2.10 26.55
N GLU A 543 22.88 3.04 26.35
CA GLU A 543 22.76 4.23 27.18
C GLU A 543 22.31 3.82 28.59
N THR A 544 23.22 3.93 29.56
CA THR A 544 22.91 3.62 30.97
C THR A 544 22.28 4.80 31.68
N HIS A 545 21.40 4.49 32.59
CA HIS A 545 20.71 5.48 33.42
C HIS A 545 21.01 5.22 34.88
N PRO A 546 21.08 6.28 35.75
CA PRO A 546 21.22 6.04 37.18
C PRO A 546 20.04 5.20 37.67
N ALA A 547 20.37 4.14 38.42
CA ALA A 547 19.34 3.28 39.01
C ALA A 547 18.33 4.13 39.78
N PRO A 548 17.02 3.88 39.65
CA PRO A 548 16.01 4.67 40.32
C PRO A 548 16.30 4.66 41.82
N ALA A 549 16.40 5.85 42.43
CA ALA A 549 16.67 5.99 43.88
C ALA A 549 15.62 5.14 44.63
N ASP A 550 16.08 4.30 45.58
CA ASP A 550 15.17 3.51 46.44
C ASP A 550 14.15 4.48 47.08
N THR A 551 12.98 4.56 46.48
CA THR A 551 11.81 5.20 47.11
C THR A 551 11.33 4.23 48.19
N ALA A 552 11.89 4.36 49.38
CA ALA A 552 11.62 3.53 50.55
C ALA A 552 10.13 3.57 51.00
N ASP A 553 9.30 4.37 50.34
CA ASP A 553 7.91 4.63 50.72
C ASP A 553 6.88 3.84 49.94
N ASP A 554 7.25 3.14 48.81
CA ASP A 554 6.35 2.26 48.07
C ASP A 554 7.05 0.95 47.72
N PRO A 555 6.88 -0.09 48.55
CA PRO A 555 7.48 -1.41 48.30
C PRO A 555 6.91 -2.15 47.10
N ASP A 556 5.78 -1.68 46.53
CA ASP A 556 5.12 -2.23 45.35
C ASP A 556 5.37 -1.43 44.06
N ALA A 557 6.13 -0.33 44.12
CA ALA A 557 6.61 0.33 42.92
C ALA A 557 7.62 -0.57 42.22
N GLU A 558 7.20 -1.21 41.14
CA GLU A 558 8.10 -1.94 40.27
C GLU A 558 9.23 -1.01 39.83
N LYS A 559 10.47 -1.37 40.15
CA LYS A 559 11.67 -0.68 39.67
C LYS A 559 11.79 -0.98 38.17
N GLU A 560 11.07 -0.23 37.36
CA GLU A 560 11.21 -0.31 35.90
C GLU A 560 12.43 0.53 35.48
N GLY A 561 13.41 -0.14 34.89
CA GLY A 561 14.53 0.51 34.20
C GLY A 561 14.09 1.27 32.93
N PRO A 562 14.97 2.06 32.33
CA PRO A 562 14.70 2.69 31.06
C PRO A 562 14.43 1.63 29.99
N ALA A 563 13.42 1.86 29.14
CA ALA A 563 13.01 0.90 28.10
C ALA A 563 13.26 1.49 26.71
N VAL A 564 13.89 0.70 25.85
CA VAL A 564 14.14 1.02 24.44
C VAL A 564 13.33 0.11 23.55
N ILE A 565 12.42 0.66 22.77
CA ILE A 565 11.72 -0.06 21.71
C ILE A 565 12.30 0.40 20.37
N ALA A 566 13.06 -0.49 19.71
CA ALA A 566 13.61 -0.24 18.39
C ALA A 566 12.62 -0.69 17.31
N LYS A 567 11.82 0.25 16.76
CA LYS A 567 10.94 -0.01 15.62
C LYS A 567 11.71 0.22 14.34
N LEU A 568 12.05 -0.85 13.62
CA LEU A 568 12.77 -0.78 12.36
C LEU A 568 11.92 -0.18 11.23
N ALA A 569 12.57 0.12 10.08
CA ALA A 569 11.89 0.66 8.89
C ALA A 569 10.76 -0.25 8.42
N ASN A 570 9.64 0.34 7.95
CA ASN A 570 8.51 -0.47 7.46
C ASN A 570 8.88 -1.33 6.24
N LEU A 571 9.80 -0.86 5.40
CA LEU A 571 10.32 -1.61 4.26
C LEU A 571 11.83 -1.82 4.49
N LEU A 572 12.20 -3.03 4.87
CA LEU A 572 13.58 -3.43 5.13
C LEU A 572 14.23 -4.05 3.89
N ASP A 573 15.54 -3.92 3.80
CA ASP A 573 16.42 -4.71 2.94
C ASP A 573 17.28 -5.69 3.77
N PRO A 574 17.88 -6.71 3.13
CA PRO A 574 18.68 -7.70 3.86
C PRO A 574 19.91 -7.14 4.56
N VAL A 575 20.58 -6.11 4.00
CA VAL A 575 21.77 -5.50 4.59
C VAL A 575 21.39 -4.75 5.87
N THR A 576 20.35 -3.93 5.83
CA THR A 576 19.84 -3.26 7.02
C THR A 576 19.39 -4.24 8.09
N ALA A 577 18.72 -5.32 7.70
CA ALA A 577 18.28 -6.34 8.64
C ALA A 577 19.45 -6.99 9.36
N GLU A 578 20.47 -7.41 8.62
CA GLU A 578 21.67 -8.05 9.15
C GLU A 578 22.43 -7.13 10.12
N GLU A 579 22.74 -5.90 9.69
CA GLU A 579 23.49 -4.94 10.50
C GLU A 579 22.74 -4.55 11.79
N THR A 580 21.42 -4.30 11.70
CA THR A 580 20.62 -3.89 12.87
C THR A 580 20.37 -5.05 13.84
N LEU A 581 20.15 -6.27 13.35
CA LEU A 581 19.99 -7.44 14.22
C LEU A 581 21.29 -7.84 14.89
N THR A 582 22.43 -7.73 14.17
CA THR A 582 23.77 -7.90 14.75
C THR A 582 24.01 -6.91 15.89
N ALA A 583 23.69 -5.62 15.69
CA ALA A 583 23.81 -4.60 16.72
C ALA A 583 22.91 -4.90 17.93
N ALA A 584 21.66 -5.34 17.70
CA ALA A 584 20.74 -5.72 18.76
C ALA A 584 21.27 -6.92 19.58
N GLU A 585 21.75 -7.98 18.90
CA GLU A 585 22.34 -9.15 19.56
C GLU A 585 23.59 -8.78 20.36
N GLN A 586 24.44 -7.91 19.82
CA GLN A 586 25.61 -7.39 20.53
C GLN A 586 25.24 -6.58 21.77
N ALA A 587 24.21 -5.70 21.68
CA ALA A 587 23.72 -4.92 22.81
C ALA A 587 23.19 -5.82 23.92
N LEU A 588 22.40 -6.84 23.59
CA LEU A 588 21.92 -7.86 24.54
C LEU A 588 23.07 -8.64 25.18
N ASN A 589 24.10 -8.97 24.39
CA ASN A 589 25.31 -9.61 24.89
C ASN A 589 26.18 -8.68 25.76
N THR A 590 26.06 -7.37 25.59
CA THR A 590 26.84 -6.36 26.35
C THR A 590 26.18 -5.99 27.67
N GLY A 591 24.84 -5.98 27.75
CA GLY A 591 24.18 -5.67 29.03
C GLY A 591 22.72 -5.30 28.93
N ALA A 592 22.21 -4.91 27.76
CA ALA A 592 20.80 -4.66 27.56
C ALA A 592 19.94 -5.86 27.99
N HIS A 593 18.81 -5.60 28.61
CA HIS A 593 17.92 -6.65 29.10
C HIS A 593 16.87 -7.01 28.01
N PRO A 594 16.74 -8.30 27.64
CA PRO A 594 15.74 -8.69 26.65
C PRO A 594 14.34 -8.52 27.24
N LYS A 595 13.48 -7.72 26.58
CA LYS A 595 12.09 -7.51 26.98
C LYS A 595 11.15 -7.89 25.85
N PRO A 596 10.24 -8.85 26.06
CA PRO A 596 9.22 -9.19 25.08
C PRO A 596 8.27 -8.02 24.81
N LEU A 597 7.87 -7.83 23.54
CA LEU A 597 6.92 -6.76 23.17
C LEU A 597 5.59 -6.85 23.94
N ALA A 598 5.14 -8.04 24.29
CA ALA A 598 3.94 -8.25 25.08
C ALA A 598 4.02 -7.66 26.51
N GLU A 599 5.23 -7.43 27.00
CA GLU A 599 5.51 -6.82 28.31
C GLU A 599 5.86 -5.32 28.22
N ALA A 600 5.69 -4.74 27.03
CA ALA A 600 5.92 -3.29 26.82
C ALA A 600 4.98 -2.48 27.71
N ARG A 601 5.54 -1.46 28.34
CA ARG A 601 4.76 -0.55 29.18
C ARG A 601 3.75 0.22 28.34
N LEU A 602 2.50 0.23 28.79
CA LEU A 602 1.43 1.00 28.18
C LEU A 602 1.18 2.29 29.00
N GLU A 603 1.29 3.42 28.33
CA GLU A 603 1.02 4.73 28.90
C GLU A 603 -0.38 5.21 28.50
N ASP A 604 -1.01 5.98 29.39
CA ASP A 604 -2.30 6.60 29.10
C ASP A 604 -2.13 7.80 28.15
N GLY A 605 -3.13 8.00 27.29
CA GLY A 605 -3.10 9.02 26.26
C GLY A 605 -2.90 10.44 26.78
N THR A 606 -2.15 11.22 26.03
CA THR A 606 -1.82 12.64 26.33
C THR A 606 -2.73 13.62 25.57
N ALA A 607 -3.49 13.16 24.58
CA ALA A 607 -4.49 13.96 23.89
C ALA A 607 -5.71 14.18 24.78
N ASN A 608 -6.18 15.42 24.86
CA ASN A 608 -7.30 15.79 25.72
C ASN A 608 -8.26 16.70 24.95
N ASP A 609 -9.46 16.20 24.68
CA ASP A 609 -10.51 16.93 23.97
C ASP A 609 -10.99 18.15 24.74
N GLU A 610 -10.98 18.11 26.08
CA GLU A 610 -11.41 19.23 26.93
C GLU A 610 -10.36 20.36 26.96
N GLU A 611 -9.09 20.02 26.82
CA GLU A 611 -7.98 21.00 26.78
C GLU A 611 -7.59 21.40 25.36
N GLY A 612 -8.19 20.77 24.34
CA GLY A 612 -7.95 21.07 22.94
C GLY A 612 -6.58 20.64 22.41
N VAL A 613 -5.92 19.64 23.04
CA VAL A 613 -4.69 19.04 22.54
C VAL A 613 -5.09 17.91 21.59
N PRO A 614 -4.92 18.07 20.26
CA PRO A 614 -5.28 17.02 19.31
C PRO A 614 -4.30 15.86 19.39
N ALA A 615 -4.79 14.65 19.11
CA ALA A 615 -3.92 13.51 18.89
C ALA A 615 -3.17 13.65 17.55
N GLY A 616 -1.97 13.11 17.48
CA GLY A 616 -1.21 13.04 16.23
C GLY A 616 0.28 13.31 16.39
N SER A 617 0.92 13.54 15.27
CA SER A 617 2.32 13.92 15.21
C SER A 617 2.53 15.38 15.64
N PRO A 618 3.64 15.71 16.30
CA PRO A 618 3.98 17.11 16.63
C PRO A 618 4.31 17.96 15.39
N PHE A 619 4.61 17.33 14.27
CA PHE A 619 4.98 18.00 13.03
C PHE A 619 4.07 17.59 11.86
N ILE A 620 4.12 18.37 10.79
CA ILE A 620 3.40 18.04 9.55
C ILE A 620 4.03 16.81 8.92
N ASP A 621 3.20 15.78 8.65
CA ASP A 621 3.61 14.61 7.90
C ASP A 621 3.43 14.87 6.39
N PRO A 622 4.53 14.92 5.62
CA PRO A 622 4.45 15.11 4.18
C PRO A 622 3.79 13.93 3.45
N ALA A 623 3.78 12.74 4.07
CA ALA A 623 3.19 11.52 3.52
C ALA A 623 1.69 11.39 3.82
N ALA A 624 1.11 12.20 4.71
CA ALA A 624 -0.28 12.11 5.11
C ALA A 624 -1.25 12.14 3.92
N PHE A 625 -2.34 11.40 4.04
CA PHE A 625 -3.43 11.46 3.06
C PHE A 625 -4.17 12.78 3.16
N SER A 626 -4.55 13.34 1.99
CA SER A 626 -5.39 14.53 2.01
C SER A 626 -6.81 14.20 2.44
N ALA A 627 -7.53 15.17 3.02
CA ALA A 627 -8.94 14.98 3.38
C ALA A 627 -9.81 14.56 2.17
N ALA A 628 -9.44 15.00 0.96
CA ALA A 628 -10.13 14.61 -0.28
C ALA A 628 -9.88 13.13 -0.63
N ASP A 629 -8.65 12.63 -0.45
CA ASP A 629 -8.31 11.23 -0.67
C ASP A 629 -9.08 10.33 0.30
N VAL A 630 -9.11 10.70 1.59
CA VAL A 630 -9.82 9.97 2.64
C VAL A 630 -11.33 9.98 2.40
N GLN A 631 -11.90 11.13 2.04
CA GLN A 631 -13.33 11.23 1.70
C GLN A 631 -13.69 10.35 0.50
N GLN A 632 -12.82 10.29 -0.53
CA GLN A 632 -13.02 9.42 -1.69
C GLN A 632 -13.03 7.94 -1.30
N VAL A 633 -12.14 7.52 -0.40
CA VAL A 633 -12.10 6.16 0.14
C VAL A 633 -13.39 5.86 0.91
N GLY A 634 -13.79 6.73 1.84
CA GLY A 634 -15.02 6.58 2.63
C GLY A 634 -16.27 6.46 1.74
N GLN A 635 -16.36 7.29 0.70
CA GLN A 635 -17.46 7.22 -0.25
C GLN A 635 -17.51 5.88 -1.01
N GLN A 636 -16.35 5.38 -1.46
CA GLN A 636 -16.31 4.09 -2.15
C GLN A 636 -16.51 2.90 -1.21
N ALA A 637 -16.11 3.02 0.05
CA ALA A 637 -16.45 2.05 1.09
C ALA A 637 -17.96 1.98 1.30
N GLY A 638 -18.64 3.13 1.41
CA GLY A 638 -20.10 3.21 1.46
C GLY A 638 -20.78 2.55 0.27
N TYR A 639 -20.32 2.81 -0.96
CA TYR A 639 -20.86 2.14 -2.16
C TYR A 639 -20.62 0.62 -2.16
N THR A 640 -19.55 0.15 -1.52
CA THR A 640 -19.28 -1.29 -1.35
C THR A 640 -20.25 -1.90 -0.33
N ASP A 641 -20.62 -1.16 0.71
CA ASP A 641 -21.60 -1.56 1.70
C ASP A 641 -23.01 -1.60 1.10
N ASP A 642 -23.37 -0.60 0.31
CA ASP A 642 -24.64 -0.59 -0.45
C ASP A 642 -24.73 -1.85 -1.34
N LEU A 643 -23.64 -2.18 -2.06
CA LEU A 643 -23.61 -3.40 -2.87
C LEU A 643 -23.80 -4.66 -2.00
N MET A 644 -23.20 -4.72 -0.81
CA MET A 644 -23.40 -5.84 0.11
C MET A 644 -24.84 -5.93 0.61
N HIS A 645 -25.49 -4.79 0.88
CA HIS A 645 -26.85 -4.77 1.43
C HIS A 645 -27.92 -5.21 0.43
N ILE A 646 -27.71 -5.00 -0.88
CA ILE A 646 -28.64 -5.50 -1.90
C ILE A 646 -28.54 -7.01 -2.14
N LEU A 647 -27.42 -7.62 -1.75
CA LEU A 647 -27.17 -9.05 -1.89
C LEU A 647 -27.84 -9.84 -0.75
N VAL A 648 -28.33 -11.02 -1.07
CA VAL A 648 -28.93 -11.95 -0.12
C VAL A 648 -28.09 -13.21 -0.01
N ASP A 649 -27.79 -13.64 1.22
CA ASP A 649 -27.12 -14.91 1.44
C ASP A 649 -28.05 -16.08 1.10
N ASP A 650 -27.61 -16.99 0.26
CA ASP A 650 -28.33 -18.21 -0.10
C ASP A 650 -27.60 -19.42 0.48
N PRO A 651 -28.23 -20.24 1.34
CA PRO A 651 -27.58 -21.40 1.96
C PRO A 651 -27.09 -22.46 0.96
N ASN A 652 -27.51 -22.41 -0.31
CA ASN A 652 -27.04 -23.27 -1.37
C ASN A 652 -25.79 -22.74 -2.09
N ILE A 653 -25.38 -21.50 -1.79
CA ILE A 653 -24.20 -20.85 -2.36
C ILE A 653 -23.16 -20.71 -1.25
N ALA A 654 -21.97 -21.28 -1.43
CA ALA A 654 -20.92 -21.22 -0.42
C ALA A 654 -20.34 -19.81 -0.18
N LEU A 655 -20.60 -18.87 -1.08
CA LEU A 655 -20.16 -17.48 -1.01
C LEU A 655 -21.18 -16.65 -0.22
N SER A 656 -20.74 -15.93 0.82
CA SER A 656 -21.54 -14.95 1.51
C SER A 656 -21.45 -13.56 0.85
N ARG A 657 -22.45 -12.70 1.08
CA ARG A 657 -22.44 -11.30 0.62
C ARG A 657 -21.23 -10.53 1.15
N TYR A 658 -20.85 -10.78 2.41
CA TYR A 658 -19.65 -10.22 3.01
C TYR A 658 -18.39 -10.74 2.30
N GLY A 659 -18.26 -12.05 2.12
CA GLY A 659 -17.12 -12.68 1.42
C GLY A 659 -16.98 -12.22 -0.03
N TYR A 660 -18.11 -11.94 -0.72
CA TYR A 660 -18.09 -11.40 -2.08
C TYR A 660 -17.50 -9.98 -2.14
N THR A 661 -17.86 -9.11 -1.20
CA THR A 661 -17.43 -7.70 -1.18
C THR A 661 -16.11 -7.46 -0.42
N LEU A 662 -15.63 -8.43 0.36
CA LEU A 662 -14.43 -8.31 1.17
C LEU A 662 -13.17 -7.89 0.38
N PRO A 663 -12.83 -8.48 -0.78
CA PRO A 663 -11.66 -8.07 -1.53
C PRO A 663 -11.73 -6.62 -2.04
N LEU A 664 -12.95 -6.08 -2.27
CA LEU A 664 -13.14 -4.67 -2.61
C LEU A 664 -12.72 -3.75 -1.46
N ARG A 665 -13.13 -4.07 -0.20
CA ARG A 665 -12.69 -3.33 0.99
C ARG A 665 -11.19 -3.40 1.20
N ARG A 666 -10.61 -4.59 1.06
CA ARG A 666 -9.15 -4.79 1.14
C ARG A 666 -8.41 -4.02 0.05
N GLY A 667 -9.01 -3.87 -1.13
CA GLY A 667 -8.50 -3.01 -2.20
C GLY A 667 -8.43 -1.52 -1.82
N LEU A 668 -9.39 -1.02 -1.02
CA LEU A 668 -9.39 0.34 -0.46
C LEU A 668 -8.31 0.50 0.62
N LEU A 669 -8.11 -0.51 1.47
CA LEU A 669 -7.01 -0.50 2.46
C LEU A 669 -5.64 -0.48 1.79
N GLN A 670 -5.46 -1.21 0.69
CA GLN A 670 -4.23 -1.11 -0.11
C GLN A 670 -4.02 0.28 -0.73
N ALA A 671 -5.08 1.02 -1.02
CA ALA A 671 -4.97 2.42 -1.45
C ALA A 671 -4.44 3.31 -0.32
N LEU A 672 -4.80 3.02 0.94
CA LEU A 672 -4.34 3.74 2.12
C LEU A 672 -2.99 3.23 2.68
N SER A 673 -2.28 2.36 1.96
CA SER A 673 -0.96 1.84 2.36
C SER A 673 0.08 2.96 2.44
N VAL A 674 0.86 2.97 3.52
CA VAL A 674 1.98 3.91 3.71
C VAL A 674 3.33 3.34 3.26
N THR A 675 3.41 2.06 2.87
CA THR A 675 4.66 1.36 2.56
C THR A 675 5.51 2.08 1.50
N GLU A 676 4.89 2.61 0.43
CA GLU A 676 5.57 3.36 -0.63
C GLU A 676 5.39 4.88 -0.50
N ARG A 677 4.59 5.35 0.47
CA ARG A 677 4.16 6.75 0.55
C ARG A 677 5.10 7.60 1.41
N SER A 678 5.75 7.00 2.40
CA SER A 678 6.57 7.70 3.41
C SER A 678 7.98 8.08 2.91
N SER A 679 8.34 7.78 1.66
CA SER A 679 9.60 8.16 1.05
C SER A 679 9.40 9.26 0.01
N PHE A 680 10.24 10.29 0.05
CA PHE A 680 10.22 11.39 -0.92
C PHE A 680 10.26 10.90 -2.38
N ARG A 681 11.17 9.97 -2.69
CA ARG A 681 11.38 9.48 -4.07
C ARG A 681 10.24 8.62 -4.59
N SER A 682 9.54 7.91 -3.72
CA SER A 682 8.40 7.05 -4.10
C SER A 682 7.04 7.75 -3.97
N HIS A 683 6.95 8.84 -3.21
CA HIS A 683 5.69 9.51 -2.90
C HIS A 683 4.84 9.86 -4.13
N VAL A 684 5.44 10.46 -5.16
CA VAL A 684 4.71 10.83 -6.40
C VAL A 684 4.10 9.60 -7.07
N ARG A 685 4.88 8.50 -7.15
CA ARG A 685 4.40 7.23 -7.71
C ARG A 685 3.29 6.62 -6.85
N ALA A 686 3.41 6.73 -5.51
CA ALA A 686 2.39 6.25 -4.58
C ALA A 686 1.07 7.01 -4.73
N VAL A 687 1.12 8.35 -4.89
CA VAL A 687 -0.06 9.18 -5.14
C VAL A 687 -0.73 8.82 -6.47
N ASP A 688 0.05 8.61 -7.52
CA ASP A 688 -0.49 8.19 -8.82
C ASP A 688 -1.06 6.76 -8.77
N LYS A 689 -0.43 5.86 -8.01
CA LYS A 689 -0.94 4.49 -7.76
C LYS A 689 -2.28 4.54 -7.01
N PHE A 690 -2.38 5.40 -5.98
CA PHE A 690 -3.62 5.65 -5.25
C PHE A 690 -4.74 6.09 -6.20
N ARG A 691 -4.53 7.15 -6.99
CA ARG A 691 -5.54 7.69 -7.92
C ARG A 691 -6.01 6.64 -8.92
N ARG A 692 -5.08 5.93 -9.57
CA ARG A 692 -5.44 4.85 -10.50
C ARG A 692 -6.26 3.77 -9.82
N ARG A 693 -5.86 3.32 -8.63
CA ARG A 693 -6.60 2.31 -7.87
C ARG A 693 -8.02 2.75 -7.53
N MET A 694 -8.20 4.01 -7.12
CA MET A 694 -9.52 4.58 -6.81
C MET A 694 -10.40 4.67 -8.06
N ASP A 695 -9.85 5.08 -9.20
CA ASP A 695 -10.59 5.14 -10.48
C ASP A 695 -11.02 3.76 -10.96
N GLU A 696 -10.13 2.77 -10.88
CA GLU A 696 -10.41 1.38 -11.26
C GLU A 696 -11.44 0.75 -10.32
N HIS A 697 -11.32 0.97 -9.01
CA HIS A 697 -12.29 0.50 -8.02
C HIS A 697 -13.68 1.10 -8.26
N ALA A 698 -13.77 2.42 -8.49
CA ALA A 698 -15.02 3.08 -8.85
C ALA A 698 -15.60 2.53 -10.17
N GLY A 699 -14.73 2.20 -11.13
CA GLY A 699 -15.11 1.55 -12.38
C GLY A 699 -15.77 0.20 -12.16
N VAL A 700 -15.15 -0.63 -11.32
CA VAL A 700 -15.66 -1.97 -10.97
C VAL A 700 -16.99 -1.88 -10.23
N LEU A 701 -17.11 -1.01 -9.21
CA LEU A 701 -18.39 -0.82 -8.50
C LEU A 701 -19.51 -0.41 -9.45
N ARG A 702 -19.25 0.50 -10.40
CA ARG A 702 -20.25 0.87 -11.42
C ARG A 702 -20.63 -0.31 -12.31
N GLU A 703 -19.68 -1.16 -12.72
CA GLU A 703 -19.95 -2.36 -13.52
C GLU A 703 -20.75 -3.40 -12.75
N LEU A 704 -20.43 -3.64 -11.48
CA LEU A 704 -21.19 -4.55 -10.61
C LEU A 704 -22.62 -4.08 -10.42
N ARG A 705 -22.84 -2.81 -10.11
CA ARG A 705 -24.19 -2.23 -10.01
C ARG A 705 -24.94 -2.30 -11.35
N ALA A 706 -24.30 -1.96 -12.46
CA ALA A 706 -24.91 -2.01 -13.80
C ALA A 706 -25.23 -3.43 -14.28
N SER A 707 -24.71 -4.47 -13.60
CA SER A 707 -25.04 -5.87 -13.89
C SER A 707 -26.42 -6.29 -13.35
N VAL A 708 -27.00 -5.48 -12.43
CA VAL A 708 -28.39 -5.59 -12.00
C VAL A 708 -29.20 -4.57 -12.78
N ALA A 709 -29.96 -5.02 -13.75
CA ALA A 709 -30.58 -4.13 -14.72
C ALA A 709 -32.02 -4.50 -15.07
N LEU A 710 -32.74 -3.51 -15.60
CA LEU A 710 -34.03 -3.69 -16.22
C LEU A 710 -33.90 -3.82 -17.74
N ILE A 711 -34.49 -4.85 -18.31
CA ILE A 711 -34.50 -5.08 -19.75
C ILE A 711 -35.92 -4.89 -20.27
N PRO A 712 -36.24 -3.73 -20.87
CA PRO A 712 -37.55 -3.53 -21.45
C PRO A 712 -37.73 -4.38 -22.70
N PRO A 713 -38.93 -4.94 -22.94
CA PRO A 713 -39.24 -5.69 -24.16
C PRO A 713 -39.16 -4.82 -25.42
N GLY A 714 -39.19 -3.50 -25.27
CA GLY A 714 -39.07 -2.49 -26.34
C GLY A 714 -39.31 -1.08 -25.79
N ASN A 715 -38.91 -0.06 -26.55
CA ASN A 715 -39.06 1.34 -26.12
C ASN A 715 -40.51 1.83 -26.13
N VAL A 716 -41.44 1.10 -26.74
CA VAL A 716 -42.84 1.41 -26.80
C VAL A 716 -43.67 0.18 -26.45
N TYR A 717 -44.42 0.28 -25.36
CA TYR A 717 -45.34 -0.75 -24.93
C TYR A 717 -46.76 -0.38 -25.36
N THR A 718 -47.48 -1.27 -26.10
CA THR A 718 -48.83 -0.99 -26.55
C THR A 718 -49.83 -1.76 -25.68
N ARG A 719 -50.64 -1.04 -24.92
CA ARG A 719 -51.66 -1.56 -24.04
C ARG A 719 -52.97 -1.74 -24.84
N VAL A 720 -53.60 -2.88 -24.71
CA VAL A 720 -54.85 -3.22 -25.42
C VAL A 720 -56.08 -2.96 -24.56
N SER A 721 -55.91 -3.04 -23.23
CA SER A 721 -56.94 -2.78 -22.23
C SER A 721 -56.34 -2.17 -20.97
N ASP A 722 -57.15 -1.62 -20.09
CA ASP A 722 -56.72 -1.02 -18.83
C ASP A 722 -56.13 -2.05 -17.87
N SER A 723 -56.51 -3.31 -18.01
CA SER A 723 -55.94 -4.44 -17.25
C SER A 723 -54.76 -5.13 -17.92
N SER A 724 -54.26 -4.59 -19.05
CA SER A 724 -53.08 -5.23 -19.72
C SER A 724 -51.84 -5.12 -18.87
N PRO A 725 -51.21 -6.23 -18.46
CA PRO A 725 -50.00 -6.18 -17.63
C PRO A 725 -48.82 -5.62 -18.41
N LEU A 726 -47.99 -4.81 -17.75
CA LEU A 726 -46.71 -4.38 -18.23
C LEU A 726 -45.69 -5.40 -17.74
N LEU A 727 -44.96 -6.02 -18.66
CA LEU A 727 -43.95 -7.04 -18.37
C LEU A 727 -42.55 -6.46 -18.57
N ILE A 728 -41.74 -6.49 -17.52
CA ILE A 728 -40.32 -6.07 -17.57
C ILE A 728 -39.46 -7.19 -17.05
N VAL A 729 -38.39 -7.50 -17.78
CA VAL A 729 -37.42 -8.47 -17.35
C VAL A 729 -36.37 -7.77 -16.48
N THR A 730 -36.12 -8.30 -15.28
CA THR A 730 -35.01 -7.90 -14.43
C THR A 730 -33.92 -8.94 -14.57
N GLU A 731 -32.68 -8.51 -14.70
CA GLU A 731 -31.49 -9.37 -14.80
C GLU A 731 -30.54 -9.07 -13.67
N ASN A 732 -29.95 -10.12 -13.08
CA ASN A 732 -28.91 -10.05 -12.06
C ASN A 732 -27.69 -10.78 -12.58
N GLY A 733 -26.61 -10.06 -12.88
CA GLY A 733 -25.31 -10.63 -13.28
C GLY A 733 -24.42 -11.02 -12.11
N LEU A 734 -24.81 -10.73 -10.86
CA LEU A 734 -24.04 -11.03 -9.65
C LEU A 734 -24.17 -12.50 -9.23
N PRO A 735 -23.20 -13.05 -8.50
CA PRO A 735 -23.21 -14.46 -8.11
C PRO A 735 -24.14 -14.79 -6.95
N LEU A 736 -24.71 -13.76 -6.30
CA LEU A 736 -25.67 -13.88 -5.21
C LEU A 736 -27.01 -13.31 -5.64
N PRO A 737 -28.13 -13.78 -5.06
CA PRO A 737 -29.44 -13.19 -5.29
C PRO A 737 -29.48 -11.74 -4.84
N VAL A 738 -30.34 -10.95 -5.48
CA VAL A 738 -30.58 -9.54 -5.16
C VAL A 738 -32.02 -9.36 -4.70
N ASP A 739 -32.19 -8.65 -3.58
CA ASP A 739 -33.49 -8.16 -3.11
C ASP A 739 -33.63 -6.68 -3.50
N ALA A 740 -34.65 -6.38 -4.26
CA ALA A 740 -34.87 -5.05 -4.82
C ALA A 740 -36.35 -4.64 -4.77
N ARG A 741 -36.59 -3.34 -4.88
CA ARG A 741 -37.92 -2.75 -5.14
C ARG A 741 -37.94 -2.11 -6.51
N MET A 742 -39.10 -2.14 -7.14
CA MET A 742 -39.30 -1.44 -8.40
C MET A 742 -39.84 -0.03 -8.09
N LEU A 743 -39.09 0.99 -8.44
CA LEU A 743 -39.52 2.39 -8.37
C LEU A 743 -39.82 2.94 -9.76
N TYR A 744 -40.63 3.97 -9.80
CA TYR A 744 -40.98 4.62 -11.05
C TYR A 744 -41.23 6.13 -10.87
N ASP A 745 -41.00 6.86 -11.95
CA ASP A 745 -41.45 8.21 -12.16
C ASP A 745 -42.40 8.24 -13.37
N ALA A 746 -43.54 8.85 -13.20
CA ALA A 746 -44.59 8.87 -14.22
C ALA A 746 -44.98 10.30 -14.51
N ALA A 747 -44.93 10.70 -15.77
CA ALA A 747 -45.50 11.97 -16.19
C ALA A 747 -47.03 11.94 -16.15
N ASP A 748 -47.64 13.09 -15.93
CA ASP A 748 -49.07 13.36 -16.21
C ASP A 748 -50.10 12.61 -15.35
N GLY A 749 -49.71 12.26 -14.10
CA GLY A 749 -50.69 11.64 -13.16
C GLY A 749 -50.97 10.16 -13.42
N ALA A 750 -50.10 9.49 -14.20
CA ALA A 750 -50.11 8.03 -14.33
C ALA A 750 -49.62 7.37 -13.03
N SER A 751 -50.21 6.26 -12.64
CA SER A 751 -49.78 5.46 -11.51
C SER A 751 -49.42 4.03 -11.95
N LEU A 752 -48.41 3.46 -11.31
CA LEU A 752 -47.96 2.11 -11.59
C LEU A 752 -48.09 1.27 -10.32
N HIS A 753 -48.72 0.11 -10.43
CA HIS A 753 -48.80 -0.86 -9.35
C HIS A 753 -47.64 -1.84 -9.52
N THR A 754 -46.56 -1.63 -8.74
CA THR A 754 -45.34 -2.47 -8.72
C THR A 754 -45.42 -3.45 -7.56
N PRO A 755 -44.79 -4.61 -7.64
CA PRO A 755 -44.63 -5.47 -6.47
C PRO A 755 -43.72 -4.81 -5.41
N ASP A 756 -44.08 -5.04 -4.14
CA ASP A 756 -43.33 -4.45 -3.01
C ASP A 756 -41.90 -4.98 -2.90
N GLN A 757 -41.63 -6.18 -3.41
CA GLN A 757 -40.33 -6.85 -3.37
C GLN A 757 -40.09 -7.63 -4.66
N VAL A 758 -38.89 -7.55 -5.18
CA VAL A 758 -38.42 -8.23 -6.39
C VAL A 758 -37.16 -9.02 -6.06
N TYR A 759 -37.32 -10.33 -5.83
CA TYR A 759 -36.20 -11.23 -5.60
C TYR A 759 -35.66 -11.73 -6.93
N ILE A 760 -34.41 -11.37 -7.28
CA ILE A 760 -33.77 -11.73 -8.54
C ILE A 760 -32.70 -12.79 -8.26
N PRO A 761 -32.79 -14.02 -8.81
CA PRO A 761 -31.87 -15.10 -8.51
C PRO A 761 -30.44 -14.78 -8.99
N ALA A 762 -29.44 -15.41 -8.35
CA ALA A 762 -28.03 -15.28 -8.72
C ALA A 762 -27.79 -15.63 -10.19
N ARG A 763 -27.08 -14.78 -10.93
CA ARG A 763 -26.79 -14.94 -12.37
C ARG A 763 -28.04 -15.31 -13.21
N GLY A 764 -29.17 -14.73 -12.83
CA GLY A 764 -30.46 -15.08 -13.40
C GLY A 764 -31.32 -13.87 -13.73
N SER A 765 -32.52 -14.15 -14.22
CA SER A 765 -33.51 -13.14 -14.56
C SER A 765 -34.92 -13.57 -14.17
N ILE A 766 -35.76 -12.60 -13.84
CA ILE A 766 -37.18 -12.83 -13.64
C ILE A 766 -38.01 -11.79 -14.45
N THR A 767 -39.24 -12.14 -14.75
CA THR A 767 -40.19 -11.22 -15.38
C THR A 767 -41.08 -10.61 -14.29
N VAL A 768 -40.98 -9.30 -14.09
CA VAL A 768 -41.82 -8.54 -13.19
C VAL A 768 -43.10 -8.12 -13.93
N THR A 769 -44.25 -8.43 -13.34
CA THR A 769 -45.54 -8.06 -13.88
C THR A 769 -46.12 -6.88 -13.10
N MET A 770 -46.46 -5.83 -13.81
CA MET A 770 -47.02 -4.59 -13.24
C MET A 770 -48.27 -4.18 -13.95
N THR A 771 -49.09 -3.38 -13.32
CA THR A 771 -50.28 -2.75 -13.96
C THR A 771 -50.15 -1.24 -13.90
N ALA A 772 -50.50 -0.57 -15.00
CA ALA A 772 -50.43 0.89 -15.10
C ALA A 772 -51.82 1.48 -15.22
N ASP A 773 -52.13 2.42 -14.36
CA ASP A 773 -53.35 3.25 -14.46
C ASP A 773 -52.96 4.57 -15.14
N LEU A 774 -53.44 4.72 -16.38
CA LEU A 774 -53.16 5.89 -17.20
C LEU A 774 -54.39 6.77 -17.26
N PRO A 775 -54.26 8.11 -17.23
CA PRO A 775 -55.37 9.03 -17.43
C PRO A 775 -56.06 8.78 -18.77
N SER A 776 -57.41 8.75 -18.78
CA SER A 776 -58.21 8.38 -19.93
C SER A 776 -58.09 9.31 -21.14
N GLU A 777 -57.48 10.48 -20.97
CA GLU A 777 -57.30 11.50 -22.01
C GLU A 777 -55.98 11.41 -22.78
N MET A 778 -55.06 10.47 -22.39
CA MET A 778 -53.74 10.40 -22.97
C MET A 778 -53.52 9.14 -23.82
N ASP A 779 -53.13 9.36 -25.07
CA ASP A 779 -52.75 8.27 -25.98
C ASP A 779 -51.33 7.70 -25.71
N ARG A 780 -50.49 8.46 -24.99
CA ARG A 780 -49.10 8.10 -24.69
C ARG A 780 -48.64 8.69 -23.36
N THR A 781 -47.95 7.89 -22.55
CA THR A 781 -47.31 8.34 -21.30
C THR A 781 -45.91 7.81 -21.23
N ARG A 782 -44.96 8.60 -20.76
CA ARG A 782 -43.58 8.18 -20.49
C ARG A 782 -43.50 7.73 -19.03
N LEU A 783 -42.91 6.58 -18.80
CA LEU A 783 -42.59 6.04 -17.49
C LEU A 783 -41.11 5.84 -17.42
N SER A 784 -40.46 6.30 -16.37
CA SER A 784 -39.08 6.01 -16.03
C SER A 784 -39.07 5.00 -14.89
N LEU A 785 -38.38 3.87 -15.05
CA LEU A 785 -38.38 2.75 -14.11
C LEU A 785 -36.94 2.41 -13.70
N TRP A 786 -36.74 2.10 -12.42
CA TRP A 786 -35.46 1.61 -11.91
C TRP A 786 -35.66 0.65 -10.73
N LEU A 787 -34.62 -0.12 -10.44
CA LEU A 787 -34.56 -0.94 -9.23
C LEU A 787 -33.90 -0.13 -8.12
N ALA A 788 -34.40 -0.28 -6.90
CA ALA A 788 -33.90 0.36 -5.71
C ALA A 788 -33.73 -0.66 -4.57
N THR A 789 -32.94 -0.30 -3.57
CA THR A 789 -32.83 -1.04 -2.32
C THR A 789 -34.16 -0.98 -1.54
N PRO A 790 -34.35 -1.81 -0.51
CA PRO A 790 -35.48 -1.66 0.43
C PRO A 790 -35.56 -0.27 1.06
N GLU A 791 -34.42 0.42 1.22
CA GLU A 791 -34.27 1.79 1.76
C GLU A 791 -34.52 2.89 0.71
N LEU A 792 -34.77 2.50 -0.55
CA LEU A 792 -35.12 3.37 -1.70
C LEU A 792 -33.88 3.96 -2.43
N ASP A 793 -32.69 3.49 -2.19
CA ASP A 793 -31.50 3.89 -2.95
C ASP A 793 -31.46 3.20 -4.33
N ALA A 794 -31.17 3.95 -5.39
CA ALA A 794 -31.20 3.43 -6.74
C ALA A 794 -30.10 2.38 -6.98
N ILE A 795 -30.45 1.16 -7.39
CA ILE A 795 -29.56 0.07 -7.79
C ILE A 795 -29.22 0.16 -9.27
N SER A 796 -30.26 0.26 -10.13
CA SER A 796 -30.12 0.26 -11.58
C SER A 796 -30.26 1.65 -12.18
N GLU A 797 -29.69 1.83 -13.38
CA GLU A 797 -30.01 3.02 -14.18
C GLU A 797 -31.49 3.04 -14.54
N PRO A 798 -32.16 4.23 -14.53
CA PRO A 798 -33.54 4.35 -14.94
C PRO A 798 -33.70 4.07 -16.45
N ILE A 799 -34.73 3.32 -16.78
CA ILE A 799 -35.11 3.06 -18.16
C ILE A 799 -36.39 3.78 -18.51
N ASP A 800 -36.40 4.47 -19.66
CA ASP A 800 -37.57 5.15 -20.17
C ASP A 800 -38.39 4.23 -21.09
N ILE A 801 -39.63 4.02 -20.76
CA ILE A 801 -40.61 3.33 -21.61
C ILE A 801 -41.77 4.24 -21.96
N THR A 802 -42.22 4.15 -23.20
CA THR A 802 -43.45 4.84 -23.63
C THR A 802 -44.59 3.83 -23.66
N VAL A 803 -45.60 4.05 -22.82
CA VAL A 803 -46.84 3.26 -22.85
C VAL A 803 -47.86 3.97 -23.76
N ARG A 804 -48.36 3.22 -24.77
CA ARG A 804 -49.43 3.68 -25.66
C ARG A 804 -50.73 2.90 -25.40
N THR A 805 -51.79 3.60 -25.26
CA THR A 805 -53.10 2.98 -25.23
C THR A 805 -53.66 2.89 -26.67
N ARG A 806 -53.82 1.67 -27.16
CA ARG A 806 -54.48 1.49 -28.43
C ARG A 806 -55.96 1.44 -28.14
N ALA A 807 -56.75 2.48 -28.56
CA ALA A 807 -58.18 2.41 -28.52
C ALA A 807 -58.60 1.12 -29.23
N GLY A 808 -59.30 0.24 -28.55
CA GLY A 808 -59.75 -1.05 -29.10
C GLY A 808 -60.47 -0.80 -30.43
N ILE A 809 -60.26 -1.69 -31.40
CA ILE A 809 -60.85 -1.67 -32.73
C ILE A 809 -62.41 -1.74 -32.68
N VAL A 810 -63.01 -1.68 -31.51
CA VAL A 810 -64.42 -1.37 -31.33
C VAL A 810 -64.58 0.15 -31.22
N SER A 811 -63.93 0.89 -32.10
CA SER A 811 -64.20 2.31 -32.28
C SER A 811 -65.54 2.43 -33.00
N VAL A 812 -66.21 3.52 -32.81
CA VAL A 812 -67.47 3.90 -33.43
C VAL A 812 -67.52 3.55 -34.92
N TYR A 813 -66.36 3.46 -35.61
CA TYR A 813 -66.25 3.01 -37.02
C TYR A 813 -66.47 1.49 -37.21
N GLY A 814 -66.06 0.64 -36.28
CA GLY A 814 -66.29 -0.80 -36.32
C GLY A 814 -67.77 -1.15 -36.12
N VAL A 815 -68.41 -0.50 -35.13
CA VAL A 815 -69.84 -0.63 -34.89
C VAL A 815 -70.64 -0.05 -36.06
N GLY A 816 -70.16 1.06 -36.63
CA GLY A 816 -70.80 1.71 -37.81
C GLY A 816 -70.64 0.79 -39.06
N LEU A 817 -69.47 0.13 -39.23
CA LEU A 817 -69.25 -0.79 -40.38
C LEU A 817 -70.11 -2.04 -40.25
N VAL A 818 -70.23 -2.65 -39.06
CA VAL A 818 -71.11 -3.79 -38.77
C VAL A 818 -72.57 -3.41 -38.95
N ALA A 819 -73.04 -2.21 -38.44
CA ALA A 819 -74.33 -1.74 -38.67
C ALA A 819 -74.65 -1.46 -40.14
N ALA A 820 -73.73 -0.85 -40.89
CA ALA A 820 -73.80 -0.66 -42.32
C ALA A 820 -73.90 -1.99 -43.09
N LEU A 821 -73.17 -2.98 -42.70
CA LEU A 821 -73.21 -4.33 -43.28
C LEU A 821 -74.49 -5.04 -43.02
N ILE A 822 -75.04 -4.94 -41.82
CA ILE A 822 -76.38 -5.45 -41.46
C ILE A 822 -77.48 -4.74 -42.27
N VAL A 823 -77.38 -3.40 -42.40
CA VAL A 823 -78.31 -2.65 -43.26
C VAL A 823 -78.18 -3.05 -44.73
N LEU A 824 -77.01 -3.26 -45.23
CA LEU A 824 -76.70 -3.72 -46.59
C LEU A 824 -77.28 -5.14 -46.84
N LEU A 825 -77.05 -6.05 -45.90
CA LEU A 825 -77.67 -7.37 -45.92
C LEU A 825 -79.23 -7.35 -45.87
N ALA A 826 -79.75 -6.50 -45.02
CA ALA A 826 -81.20 -6.32 -44.94
C ALA A 826 -81.80 -5.71 -46.23
N LEU A 827 -81.11 -4.80 -46.89
CA LEU A 827 -81.47 -4.26 -48.20
C LEU A 827 -81.36 -5.33 -49.30
N LEU A 828 -80.23 -6.14 -49.31
CA LEU A 828 -80.12 -7.22 -50.26
C LEU A 828 -81.19 -8.31 -50.07
N PHE A 829 -81.55 -8.62 -48.84
CA PHE A 829 -82.70 -9.53 -48.53
C PHE A 829 -84.02 -8.97 -48.95
N ARG A 830 -84.13 -7.66 -48.83
CA ARG A 830 -85.42 -6.96 -49.27
C ARG A 830 -85.53 -6.88 -50.80
N VAL A 831 -84.43 -6.69 -51.52
CA VAL A 831 -84.37 -6.71 -52.99
C VAL A 831 -84.50 -8.14 -53.51
N GLY A 832 -83.90 -9.17 -52.86
CA GLY A 832 -84.10 -10.59 -53.19
C GLY A 832 -85.56 -11.06 -53.01
N ARG A 833 -86.26 -10.56 -52.00
CA ARG A 833 -87.66 -10.85 -51.80
C ARG A 833 -88.56 -10.18 -52.85
N ARG A 834 -88.26 -9.03 -53.44
CA ARG A 834 -88.97 -8.36 -54.49
C ARG A 834 -88.79 -9.03 -55.84
N LYS A 835 -87.73 -9.83 -56.11
CA LYS A 835 -87.51 -10.57 -57.34
C LYS A 835 -88.23 -11.97 -57.39
N LYS A 836 -88.71 -12.45 -56.18
CA LYS A 836 -89.45 -13.74 -56.17
C LYS A 836 -90.97 -13.58 -56.31
N PHE A 837 -91.52 -12.41 -56.53
CA PHE A 837 -92.94 -12.15 -56.69
C PHE A 837 -93.33 -11.71 -58.11
N GLY A 838 -92.47 -11.86 -59.09
CA GLY A 838 -92.78 -11.39 -60.50
C GLY A 838 -92.60 -12.47 -61.55
N ARG A 839 -93.07 -13.73 -61.29
CA ARG A 839 -93.12 -14.70 -62.30
C ARG A 839 -94.27 -15.64 -62.03
N HIS A 840 -95.49 -15.16 -62.20
CA HIS A 840 -96.58 -15.89 -62.61
C HIS A 840 -97.65 -14.89 -63.22
N ARG A 841 -97.43 -14.62 -64.49
CA ARG A 841 -98.46 -14.55 -65.55
C ARG A 841 -97.71 -14.48 -66.88
#